data_11fd13c9194ebcda8e3f6af2000fc727
#
_entry.id   11fd13c9194ebcda8e3f6af2000fc727
#
_cell.length_a   1.000
_cell.length_b   1.000
_cell.length_c   1.000
_cell.angle_alpha   90.00
_cell.angle_beta   90.00
_cell.angle_gamma   90.00
#
_symmetry.space_group_name_H-M   'P 1'
#
loop_
_entity.id
_entity.type
_entity.pdbx_description
1 polymer ?
#
loop_
_entity_poly.entity_id
_entity_poly.type
_entity_poly.pdbx_seq_one_letter_code
_entity_poly.pdbx_strand_id
1 'polypeptide(L)'
;MTAVAGRPARASALWAARRAARRTARLRVGGRAVALWSWLLVAAAVGWGLANLRALTLAVAYLNDSSVHEQMVRFATAQLRAGHLPLTSWFPFLGEGSPQFLHYQSLPSVLAGALGLVIGPGVAFRWSLYLLLSLWPVSVYVSARAFGAGRPAAAASASMAPFLVSATGVGYEQHAYVWTGFGVWTQLWAMWTLPLAWGFCWRALRDGRGYFAAVLLTALTVALHFETGYLALSVLLFWPFVAGRPLVARLGRAAVVLGGSLSAAAWVIVPLVQQRPWAAINEPLQGTALVNGYGARQVLYWLVSGQLLDHGRLPVVTVLMVLGLGLAWLAWSSDVNGRALLVALGVCLVLSFGRTTFGPLVDVVPGNADIFFRRFMMGAQLAALLLAGRGAAWAAARCKRLLEARALHWPSGLSPAAALFAAVVALAPAWLQLGAYDRHDATAIAAQRRADGTEGAELDRLLVVVKQDDGGRAYAGMPSNWGEDFTVGAVPVFKYLESQDVDEVGYTLRTASLMTGPEYFFDERDPSDYKLFGIRYLILPGAQEPPVHARLLMRSGPYALWRADGGGYVQVGRIVGEVPADRADVGECSIGLLHAGLAAHGAYLGVKWGASCGGDGSLPRAPAGPPIGAVLAQHVDLGDGEASTTVKMRRRGVVVLSTSYDPGWAATVDGRRRPVQMVAPALVAVDVPEGTHYVVFRFHGYGGYPELFALCGLSLAMVATGPVLLRRGRRSSSWEQGPNRPSAGR
;
A
#
# COMPACT_ATOMS: atom_id res chain seq x y z
N MET A 1 80.45 31.70 -34.39
CA MET A 1 79.94 30.45 -33.82
C MET A 1 78.88 30.84 -32.85
N THR A 2 77.63 30.87 -33.27
CA THR A 2 76.46 31.15 -32.42
C THR A 2 75.47 30.03 -32.59
N ALA A 3 75.05 29.47 -31.45
CA ALA A 3 74.38 28.23 -31.24
C ALA A 3 72.97 28.08 -31.84
N VAL A 4 72.75 26.97 -32.51
CA VAL A 4 71.44 26.44 -32.83
C VAL A 4 71.08 25.36 -31.73
N ALA A 5 70.38 25.77 -30.70
CA ALA A 5 69.84 24.86 -29.72
C ALA A 5 68.45 25.34 -29.26
N GLY A 6 67.38 24.89 -29.90
CA GLY A 6 66.05 25.32 -29.53
C GLY A 6 64.86 24.55 -30.17
N ARG A 7 65.09 23.51 -30.98
CA ARG A 7 64.01 22.84 -31.73
C ARG A 7 63.46 21.51 -31.19
N PRO A 8 64.12 20.68 -30.36
CA PRO A 8 63.52 19.42 -29.94
C PRO A 8 62.48 19.55 -28.80
N ALA A 9 62.57 20.55 -27.92
CA ALA A 9 61.68 20.70 -26.77
C ALA A 9 60.24 21.11 -27.14
N ARG A 10 60.04 21.89 -28.20
CA ARG A 10 58.70 22.27 -28.68
C ARG A 10 57.95 21.14 -29.39
N ALA A 11 58.66 20.26 -30.09
CA ALA A 11 58.05 19.09 -30.75
C ALA A 11 57.60 18.05 -29.77
N SER A 12 58.32 17.80 -28.67
CA SER A 12 57.93 16.87 -27.62
C SER A 12 56.72 17.36 -26.80
N ALA A 13 56.65 18.67 -26.52
CA ALA A 13 55.50 19.29 -25.83
C ALA A 13 54.23 19.26 -26.68
N LEU A 14 54.31 19.54 -27.96
CA LEU A 14 53.19 19.43 -28.90
C LEU A 14 52.71 17.98 -29.07
N TRP A 15 53.61 17.02 -29.06
CA TRP A 15 53.26 15.59 -29.14
C TRP A 15 52.61 15.10 -27.85
N ALA A 16 53.08 15.51 -26.66
CA ALA A 16 52.46 15.23 -25.35
C ALA A 16 51.07 15.88 -25.26
N ALA A 17 50.90 17.13 -25.69
CA ALA A 17 49.61 17.81 -25.71
C ALA A 17 48.62 17.13 -26.67
N ARG A 18 49.04 16.70 -27.88
CA ARG A 18 48.22 15.92 -28.81
C ARG A 18 47.83 14.54 -28.25
N ARG A 19 48.74 13.86 -27.55
CA ARG A 19 48.42 12.59 -26.84
C ARG A 19 47.41 12.81 -25.70
N ALA A 20 47.59 13.85 -24.91
CA ALA A 20 46.65 14.21 -23.84
C ALA A 20 45.28 14.60 -24.41
N ALA A 21 45.21 15.39 -25.46
CA ALA A 21 43.99 15.76 -26.17
C ALA A 21 43.28 14.55 -26.78
N ARG A 22 44.02 13.61 -27.42
CA ARG A 22 43.46 12.38 -27.94
C ARG A 22 42.98 11.45 -26.82
N ARG A 23 43.67 11.38 -25.67
CA ARG A 23 43.27 10.62 -24.51
C ARG A 23 42.00 11.18 -23.86
N THR A 24 41.91 12.51 -23.71
CA THR A 24 40.69 13.17 -23.21
C THR A 24 39.52 13.07 -24.17
N ALA A 25 39.73 13.16 -25.49
CA ALA A 25 38.73 12.95 -26.51
C ALA A 25 38.21 11.49 -26.49
N ARG A 26 39.09 10.49 -26.43
CA ARG A 26 38.71 9.07 -26.28
C ARG A 26 37.95 8.79 -24.98
N LEU A 27 38.34 9.41 -23.85
CA LEU A 27 37.64 9.29 -22.57
C LEU A 27 36.23 9.94 -22.62
N ARG A 28 36.09 11.08 -23.31
CA ARG A 28 34.79 11.74 -23.52
C ARG A 28 33.86 10.93 -24.44
N VAL A 29 34.41 10.37 -25.52
CA VAL A 29 33.64 9.50 -26.44
C VAL A 29 33.22 8.21 -25.73
N GLY A 30 34.14 7.57 -24.98
CA GLY A 30 33.82 6.38 -24.18
C GLY A 30 32.74 6.66 -23.10
N GLY A 31 32.82 7.84 -22.44
CA GLY A 31 31.84 8.25 -21.45
C GLY A 31 30.43 8.50 -22.02
N ARG A 32 30.34 9.03 -23.24
CA ARG A 32 29.08 9.24 -23.97
C ARG A 32 28.48 7.90 -24.41
N ALA A 33 29.29 6.99 -24.93
CA ALA A 33 28.82 5.64 -25.29
C ALA A 33 28.26 4.87 -24.08
N VAL A 34 28.97 4.88 -22.94
CA VAL A 34 28.49 4.26 -21.70
C VAL A 34 27.18 4.89 -21.23
N ALA A 35 27.04 6.21 -21.35
CA ALA A 35 25.77 6.87 -21.00
C ALA A 35 24.63 6.43 -21.92
N LEU A 36 24.83 6.37 -23.22
CA LEU A 36 23.86 5.95 -24.20
C LEU A 36 23.40 4.50 -23.92
N TRP A 37 24.34 3.57 -23.79
CA TRP A 37 24.01 2.16 -23.50
C TRP A 37 23.27 1.98 -22.18
N SER A 38 23.63 2.77 -21.15
CA SER A 38 22.91 2.74 -19.87
C SER A 38 21.46 3.17 -20.02
N TRP A 39 21.20 4.22 -20.80
CA TRP A 39 19.83 4.67 -21.08
C TRP A 39 19.05 3.69 -21.97
N LEU A 40 19.71 3.06 -22.95
CA LEU A 40 19.08 2.04 -23.80
C LEU A 40 18.64 0.83 -22.99
N LEU A 41 19.42 0.38 -21.99
CA LEU A 41 19.02 -0.71 -21.10
C LEU A 41 17.78 -0.35 -20.25
N VAL A 42 17.75 0.85 -19.68
CA VAL A 42 16.59 1.33 -18.93
C VAL A 42 15.37 1.47 -19.84
N ALA A 43 15.56 2.06 -21.03
CA ALA A 43 14.50 2.22 -22.03
C ALA A 43 13.95 0.87 -22.52
N ALA A 44 14.81 -0.14 -22.67
CA ALA A 44 14.38 -1.49 -23.04
C ALA A 44 13.51 -2.13 -21.95
N ALA A 45 13.88 -1.99 -20.67
CA ALA A 45 13.07 -2.50 -19.55
C ALA A 45 11.71 -1.77 -19.45
N VAL A 46 11.70 -0.45 -19.62
CA VAL A 46 10.48 0.36 -19.68
C VAL A 46 9.61 -0.05 -20.89
N GLY A 47 10.24 -0.14 -22.08
CA GLY A 47 9.57 -0.51 -23.32
C GLY A 47 8.93 -1.90 -23.25
N TRP A 48 9.59 -2.85 -22.57
CA TRP A 48 9.02 -4.16 -22.28
C TRP A 48 7.72 -4.04 -21.49
N GLY A 49 7.76 -3.30 -20.35
CA GLY A 49 6.56 -3.09 -19.53
C GLY A 49 5.44 -2.43 -20.32
N LEU A 50 5.74 -1.33 -21.05
CA LEU A 50 4.76 -0.65 -21.89
C LEU A 50 4.17 -1.55 -22.99
N ALA A 51 4.93 -2.50 -23.54
CA ALA A 51 4.45 -3.41 -24.57
C ALA A 51 3.60 -4.55 -24.00
N ASN A 52 4.02 -5.16 -22.90
CA ASN A 52 3.45 -6.43 -22.43
C ASN A 52 2.33 -6.25 -21.38
N LEU A 53 2.34 -5.13 -20.62
CA LEU A 53 1.33 -4.86 -19.59
C LEU A 53 0.08 -4.12 -20.09
N ARG A 54 -0.07 -3.93 -21.41
CA ARG A 54 -1.20 -3.17 -22.01
C ARG A 54 -2.58 -3.70 -21.60
N ALA A 55 -2.70 -5.00 -21.34
CA ALA A 55 -3.96 -5.60 -20.90
C ALA A 55 -4.48 -4.98 -19.58
N LEU A 56 -3.59 -4.46 -18.72
CA LEU A 56 -3.98 -3.78 -17.48
C LEU A 56 -4.80 -2.49 -17.69
N THR A 57 -4.82 -1.94 -18.90
CA THR A 57 -5.66 -0.76 -19.22
C THR A 57 -7.10 -1.12 -19.55
N LEU A 58 -7.41 -2.41 -19.72
CA LEU A 58 -8.76 -2.88 -20.02
C LEU A 58 -9.64 -2.80 -18.76
N ALA A 59 -10.89 -2.41 -18.96
CA ALA A 59 -11.89 -2.44 -17.89
C ALA A 59 -12.34 -3.89 -17.68
N VAL A 60 -12.15 -4.41 -16.47
CA VAL A 60 -12.58 -5.75 -16.05
C VAL A 60 -12.88 -5.73 -14.55
N ALA A 61 -13.70 -6.64 -14.07
CA ALA A 61 -13.80 -6.95 -12.65
C ALA A 61 -12.49 -7.64 -12.19
N TYR A 62 -12.08 -7.45 -10.93
CA TYR A 62 -10.82 -7.96 -10.41
C TYR A 62 -11.02 -9.13 -9.45
N LEU A 63 -10.18 -10.15 -9.61
CA LEU A 63 -10.12 -11.32 -8.73
C LEU A 63 -9.53 -11.00 -7.34
N ASN A 64 -8.70 -9.97 -7.27
CA ASN A 64 -7.88 -9.60 -6.11
C ASN A 64 -8.32 -8.25 -5.50
N ASP A 65 -7.53 -7.69 -4.58
CA ASP A 65 -7.84 -6.44 -3.86
C ASP A 65 -7.96 -5.20 -4.78
N SER A 66 -7.66 -5.31 -6.07
CA SER A 66 -7.81 -4.20 -7.02
C SER A 66 -9.28 -3.78 -7.18
N SER A 67 -10.26 -4.66 -6.93
CA SER A 67 -11.70 -4.32 -6.90
C SER A 67 -11.98 -3.20 -5.89
N VAL A 68 -11.54 -3.40 -4.66
CA VAL A 68 -11.68 -2.42 -3.57
C VAL A 68 -10.92 -1.13 -3.86
N HIS A 69 -9.69 -1.25 -4.38
CA HIS A 69 -8.90 -0.05 -4.71
C HIS A 69 -9.55 0.79 -5.81
N GLU A 70 -10.10 0.16 -6.85
CA GLU A 70 -10.83 0.90 -7.88
C GLU A 70 -12.11 1.52 -7.32
N GLN A 71 -12.83 0.82 -6.43
CA GLN A 71 -14.00 1.34 -5.73
C GLN A 71 -13.63 2.55 -4.87
N MET A 72 -12.53 2.50 -4.10
CA MET A 72 -12.03 3.66 -3.35
C MET A 72 -11.69 4.85 -4.25
N VAL A 73 -11.16 4.61 -5.46
CA VAL A 73 -10.90 5.70 -6.42
C VAL A 73 -12.20 6.30 -6.95
N ARG A 74 -13.22 5.48 -7.25
CA ARG A 74 -14.55 5.96 -7.66
C ARG A 74 -15.20 6.80 -6.56
N PHE A 75 -15.18 6.29 -5.33
CA PHE A 75 -15.69 6.99 -4.16
C PHE A 75 -14.96 8.32 -3.93
N ALA A 76 -13.63 8.34 -3.96
CA ALA A 76 -12.85 9.57 -3.84
C ALA A 76 -13.19 10.58 -4.95
N THR A 77 -13.42 10.12 -6.20
CA THR A 77 -13.84 10.98 -7.30
C THR A 77 -15.22 11.59 -7.04
N ALA A 78 -16.15 10.80 -6.51
CA ALA A 78 -17.51 11.27 -6.18
C ALA A 78 -17.47 12.32 -5.07
N GLN A 79 -16.75 12.04 -3.96
CA GLN A 79 -16.61 12.99 -2.86
C GLN A 79 -15.94 14.30 -3.29
N LEU A 80 -14.85 14.23 -4.05
CA LEU A 80 -14.19 15.44 -4.58
C LEU A 80 -15.10 16.24 -5.52
N ARG A 81 -15.94 15.56 -6.33
CA ARG A 81 -16.92 16.23 -7.19
C ARG A 81 -18.00 16.95 -6.40
N ALA A 82 -18.41 16.38 -5.27
CA ALA A 82 -19.33 17.01 -4.32
C ALA A 82 -18.69 18.12 -3.48
N GLY A 83 -17.38 18.34 -3.60
CA GLY A 83 -16.63 19.34 -2.82
C GLY A 83 -16.22 18.83 -1.43
N HIS A 84 -16.36 17.56 -1.15
CA HIS A 84 -16.00 16.94 0.12
C HIS A 84 -14.56 16.39 0.09
N LEU A 85 -13.87 16.43 1.23
CA LEU A 85 -12.56 15.81 1.39
C LEU A 85 -12.74 14.31 1.69
N PRO A 86 -12.29 13.39 0.83
CA PRO A 86 -12.47 11.94 1.06
C PRO A 86 -11.90 11.44 2.40
N LEU A 87 -10.88 12.12 2.94
CA LEU A 87 -10.26 11.77 4.23
C LEU A 87 -11.21 11.90 5.43
N THR A 88 -12.30 12.66 5.30
CA THR A 88 -13.29 12.88 6.36
C THR A 88 -14.61 12.18 6.10
N SER A 89 -14.71 11.39 5.02
CA SER A 89 -15.93 10.74 4.58
C SER A 89 -16.06 9.33 5.16
N TRP A 90 -17.29 8.87 5.29
CA TRP A 90 -17.62 7.49 5.59
C TRP A 90 -17.60 6.66 4.31
N PHE A 91 -16.85 5.58 4.28
CA PHE A 91 -16.81 4.62 3.16
C PHE A 91 -17.70 3.44 3.50
N PRO A 92 -18.83 3.22 2.80
CA PRO A 92 -19.85 2.29 3.24
C PRO A 92 -19.58 0.82 2.92
N PHE A 93 -18.70 0.53 1.96
CA PHE A 93 -18.67 -0.73 1.23
C PHE A 93 -17.91 -1.90 1.90
N LEU A 94 -17.18 -1.69 2.97
CA LEU A 94 -16.37 -2.74 3.60
C LEU A 94 -16.67 -2.85 5.09
N GLY A 95 -16.96 -4.08 5.56
CA GLY A 95 -17.20 -4.37 6.96
C GLY A 95 -18.25 -3.45 7.56
N GLU A 96 -19.41 -3.32 6.93
CA GLU A 96 -20.52 -2.44 7.27
C GLU A 96 -20.12 -0.96 7.35
N GLY A 97 -19.09 -0.57 6.61
CA GLY A 97 -18.59 0.79 6.52
C GLY A 97 -17.54 1.18 7.56
N SER A 98 -16.71 2.14 7.19
CA SER A 98 -15.63 2.65 8.04
C SER A 98 -15.16 4.02 7.58
N PRO A 99 -14.42 4.80 8.40
CA PRO A 99 -13.63 5.92 7.92
C PRO A 99 -12.37 5.40 7.18
N GLN A 100 -12.58 4.65 6.10
CA GLN A 100 -11.56 3.88 5.37
C GLN A 100 -10.37 4.74 4.94
N PHE A 101 -10.62 5.98 4.52
CA PHE A 101 -9.57 6.90 4.09
C PHE A 101 -8.69 7.43 5.24
N LEU A 102 -9.10 7.18 6.47
CA LEU A 102 -8.33 7.48 7.68
C LEU A 102 -7.60 6.23 8.19
N HIS A 103 -8.25 5.07 8.16
CA HIS A 103 -7.71 3.82 8.69
C HIS A 103 -6.76 3.12 7.71
N TYR A 104 -6.82 3.46 6.42
CA TYR A 104 -6.04 2.83 5.36
C TYR A 104 -5.22 3.85 4.57
N GLN A 105 -4.30 3.39 3.73
CA GLN A 105 -3.44 4.22 2.87
C GLN A 105 -4.26 4.93 1.79
N SER A 106 -4.69 6.15 2.06
CA SER A 106 -5.68 6.85 1.25
C SER A 106 -5.11 7.73 0.12
N LEU A 107 -3.85 8.20 0.26
CA LEU A 107 -3.29 9.15 -0.71
C LEU A 107 -3.33 8.66 -2.17
N PRO A 108 -3.03 7.39 -2.50
CA PRO A 108 -3.18 6.88 -3.87
C PRO A 108 -4.59 7.05 -4.40
N SER A 109 -5.60 6.67 -3.60
CA SER A 109 -7.01 6.77 -4.00
C SER A 109 -7.47 8.22 -4.17
N VAL A 110 -7.00 9.13 -3.33
CA VAL A 110 -7.28 10.58 -3.46
C VAL A 110 -6.63 11.16 -4.71
N LEU A 111 -5.35 10.83 -4.99
CA LEU A 111 -4.65 11.32 -6.19
C LEU A 111 -5.26 10.77 -7.47
N ALA A 112 -5.53 9.47 -7.51
CA ALA A 112 -6.21 8.85 -8.66
C ALA A 112 -7.65 9.34 -8.80
N GLY A 113 -8.36 9.58 -7.68
CA GLY A 113 -9.70 10.18 -7.66
C GLY A 113 -9.72 11.60 -8.20
N ALA A 114 -8.74 12.43 -7.82
CA ALA A 114 -8.60 13.78 -8.38
C ALA A 114 -8.32 13.74 -9.89
N LEU A 115 -7.47 12.83 -10.36
CA LEU A 115 -7.26 12.60 -11.78
C LEU A 115 -8.55 12.09 -12.45
N GLY A 116 -9.32 11.28 -11.74
CA GLY A 116 -10.61 10.74 -12.16
C GLY A 116 -11.68 11.80 -12.48
N LEU A 117 -11.56 12.99 -11.90
CA LEU A 117 -12.43 14.13 -12.25
C LEU A 117 -12.29 14.52 -13.73
N VAL A 118 -11.12 14.29 -14.32
CA VAL A 118 -10.81 14.70 -15.72
C VAL A 118 -10.95 13.52 -16.69
N ILE A 119 -10.38 12.35 -16.36
CA ILE A 119 -10.30 11.23 -17.29
C ILE A 119 -11.22 10.05 -16.94
N GLY A 120 -11.96 10.16 -15.83
CA GLY A 120 -12.79 9.08 -15.27
C GLY A 120 -12.00 8.20 -14.26
N PRO A 121 -12.65 7.78 -13.16
CA PRO A 121 -11.99 7.11 -12.04
C PRO A 121 -11.39 5.75 -12.43
N GLY A 122 -12.12 4.91 -13.16
CA GLY A 122 -11.62 3.61 -13.60
C GLY A 122 -10.44 3.72 -14.58
N VAL A 123 -10.44 4.75 -15.45
CA VAL A 123 -9.29 5.04 -16.33
C VAL A 123 -8.09 5.46 -15.49
N ALA A 124 -8.27 6.38 -14.53
CA ALA A 124 -7.21 6.84 -13.65
C ALA A 124 -6.57 5.69 -12.86
N PHE A 125 -7.40 4.79 -12.30
CA PHE A 125 -6.94 3.59 -11.61
C PHE A 125 -6.09 2.69 -12.52
N ARG A 126 -6.63 2.24 -13.64
CA ARG A 126 -5.97 1.30 -14.55
C ARG A 126 -4.70 1.87 -15.17
N TRP A 127 -4.72 3.13 -15.59
CA TRP A 127 -3.53 3.78 -16.13
C TRP A 127 -2.44 4.00 -15.08
N SER A 128 -2.81 4.27 -13.81
CA SER A 128 -1.81 4.32 -12.73
C SER A 128 -1.15 2.97 -12.51
N LEU A 129 -1.91 1.87 -12.49
CA LEU A 129 -1.39 0.51 -12.39
C LEU A 129 -0.39 0.22 -13.53
N TYR A 130 -0.81 0.44 -14.77
CA TYR A 130 0.00 0.21 -15.97
C TYR A 130 1.29 1.04 -16.00
N LEU A 131 1.18 2.36 -15.77
CA LEU A 131 2.33 3.26 -15.88
C LEU A 131 3.31 3.10 -14.72
N LEU A 132 2.84 2.93 -13.50
CA LEU A 132 3.72 2.74 -12.35
C LEU A 132 4.54 1.46 -12.50
N LEU A 133 3.96 0.35 -12.93
CA LEU A 133 4.69 -0.88 -13.20
C LEU A 133 5.70 -0.71 -14.34
N SER A 134 5.26 -0.17 -15.48
CA SER A 134 6.10 -0.05 -16.67
C SER A 134 7.28 0.89 -16.46
N LEU A 135 7.11 1.98 -15.71
CA LEU A 135 8.13 3.01 -15.49
C LEU A 135 8.98 2.79 -14.25
N TRP A 136 8.71 1.79 -13.40
CA TRP A 136 9.46 1.54 -12.17
C TRP A 136 10.99 1.43 -12.36
N PRO A 137 11.53 0.85 -13.45
CA PRO A 137 12.97 0.83 -13.70
C PRO A 137 13.63 2.21 -13.63
N VAL A 138 12.89 3.29 -13.95
CA VAL A 138 13.41 4.68 -13.85
C VAL A 138 13.66 5.06 -12.39
N SER A 139 12.72 4.76 -11.48
CA SER A 139 12.87 5.02 -10.04
C SER A 139 14.11 4.30 -9.48
N VAL A 140 14.26 3.00 -9.82
CA VAL A 140 15.43 2.21 -9.41
C VAL A 140 16.74 2.79 -9.95
N TYR A 141 16.76 3.22 -11.22
CA TYR A 141 17.93 3.87 -11.82
C TYR A 141 18.34 5.13 -11.05
N VAL A 142 17.38 6.03 -10.81
CA VAL A 142 17.62 7.29 -10.10
C VAL A 142 18.11 7.02 -8.67
N SER A 143 17.50 6.07 -7.99
CA SER A 143 17.92 5.61 -6.65
C SER A 143 19.37 5.12 -6.64
N ALA A 144 19.72 4.19 -7.52
CA ALA A 144 21.08 3.67 -7.63
C ALA A 144 22.08 4.79 -7.87
N ARG A 145 21.72 5.78 -8.71
CA ARG A 145 22.55 6.97 -8.96
C ARG A 145 22.70 7.83 -7.70
N ALA A 146 21.65 8.01 -6.93
CA ALA A 146 21.68 8.76 -5.67
C ALA A 146 22.55 8.06 -4.60
N PHE A 147 22.57 6.72 -4.57
CA PHE A 147 23.52 5.92 -3.79
C PHE A 147 24.98 6.00 -4.31
N GLY A 148 25.23 6.72 -5.39
CA GLY A 148 26.57 6.89 -5.95
C GLY A 148 27.02 5.78 -6.90
N ALA A 149 26.13 4.89 -7.32
CA ALA A 149 26.46 3.88 -8.32
C ALA A 149 26.83 4.51 -9.67
N GLY A 150 27.80 3.94 -10.38
CA GLY A 150 28.10 4.29 -11.76
C GLY A 150 26.92 4.04 -12.70
N ARG A 151 26.88 4.70 -13.87
CA ARG A 151 25.79 4.52 -14.84
C ARG A 151 25.52 3.05 -15.21
N PRO A 152 26.55 2.21 -15.47
CA PRO A 152 26.32 0.80 -15.80
C PRO A 152 25.67 0.00 -14.65
N ALA A 153 26.12 0.22 -13.42
CA ALA A 153 25.55 -0.46 -12.25
C ALA A 153 24.09 -0.03 -12.02
N ALA A 154 23.80 1.27 -12.15
CA ALA A 154 22.43 1.78 -12.02
C ALA A 154 21.50 1.23 -13.13
N ALA A 155 21.99 1.17 -14.37
CA ALA A 155 21.24 0.61 -15.48
C ALA A 155 20.99 -0.90 -15.31
N ALA A 156 21.99 -1.64 -14.82
CA ALA A 156 21.83 -3.06 -14.50
C ALA A 156 20.80 -3.30 -13.39
N SER A 157 20.84 -2.52 -12.29
CA SER A 157 19.77 -2.59 -11.27
C SER A 157 18.38 -2.34 -11.86
N ALA A 158 18.26 -1.27 -12.68
CA ALA A 158 16.99 -0.90 -13.31
C ALA A 158 16.46 -1.96 -14.27
N SER A 159 17.33 -2.54 -15.12
CA SER A 159 16.93 -3.57 -16.07
C SER A 159 16.54 -4.90 -15.40
N MET A 160 17.07 -5.20 -14.21
CA MET A 160 16.72 -6.38 -13.44
C MET A 160 15.49 -6.18 -12.54
N ALA A 161 15.04 -4.94 -12.35
CA ALA A 161 13.93 -4.64 -11.44
C ALA A 161 12.63 -5.43 -11.78
N PRO A 162 12.20 -5.56 -13.03
CA PRO A 162 11.00 -6.32 -13.38
C PRO A 162 11.10 -7.84 -13.12
N PHE A 163 12.31 -8.36 -12.88
CA PHE A 163 12.53 -9.80 -12.72
C PHE A 163 12.42 -10.31 -11.29
N LEU A 164 12.18 -9.45 -10.32
CA LEU A 164 12.01 -9.88 -8.94
C LEU A 164 10.78 -10.77 -8.81
N VAL A 165 10.99 -11.99 -8.35
CA VAL A 165 9.94 -12.97 -8.05
C VAL A 165 10.35 -13.72 -6.80
N SER A 166 9.47 -13.81 -5.80
CA SER A 166 9.73 -14.53 -4.58
C SER A 166 8.73 -15.66 -4.32
N ALA A 167 9.14 -16.59 -3.46
CA ALA A 167 8.27 -17.68 -3.02
C ALA A 167 7.01 -17.20 -2.30
N THR A 168 7.04 -16.01 -1.70
CA THR A 168 5.88 -15.44 -1.00
C THR A 168 4.93 -14.69 -1.92
N GLY A 169 5.41 -14.21 -3.07
CA GLY A 169 4.63 -13.42 -4.01
C GLY A 169 4.13 -12.08 -3.49
N VAL A 170 4.72 -11.53 -2.40
CA VAL A 170 4.24 -10.30 -1.73
C VAL A 170 5.30 -9.22 -1.58
N GLY A 171 6.39 -9.32 -2.32
CA GLY A 171 7.45 -8.32 -2.34
C GLY A 171 7.25 -7.23 -3.40
N TYR A 172 8.37 -6.69 -3.91
CA TYR A 172 8.40 -5.79 -5.06
C TYR A 172 8.30 -6.53 -6.40
N GLU A 173 7.46 -7.51 -6.47
CA GLU A 173 7.28 -8.36 -7.62
C GLU A 173 6.22 -7.79 -8.54
N GLN A 174 6.55 -7.63 -9.82
CA GLN A 174 5.62 -7.09 -10.80
C GLN A 174 4.30 -7.85 -10.83
N HIS A 175 4.33 -9.19 -10.78
CA HIS A 175 3.14 -10.04 -10.81
C HIS A 175 2.25 -9.92 -9.55
N ALA A 176 2.77 -9.44 -8.41
CA ALA A 176 1.96 -9.20 -7.20
C ALA A 176 0.92 -8.08 -7.39
N TYR A 177 1.11 -7.22 -8.38
CA TYR A 177 0.24 -6.08 -8.67
C TYR A 177 -0.70 -6.30 -9.87
N VAL A 178 -0.47 -7.34 -10.65
CA VAL A 178 -1.28 -7.66 -11.84
C VAL A 178 -2.52 -8.46 -11.46
N TRP A 179 -3.38 -8.76 -12.42
CA TRP A 179 -4.70 -9.35 -12.21
C TRP A 179 -4.68 -10.70 -11.48
N THR A 180 -3.72 -11.57 -11.78
CA THR A 180 -3.55 -12.88 -11.12
C THR A 180 -2.76 -12.81 -9.81
N GLY A 181 -2.24 -11.65 -9.43
CA GLY A 181 -1.52 -11.43 -8.18
C GLY A 181 -2.44 -10.97 -7.05
N PHE A 182 -1.85 -10.34 -6.03
CA PHE A 182 -2.57 -9.88 -4.84
C PHE A 182 -3.30 -8.54 -5.04
N GLY A 183 -2.95 -7.77 -6.07
CA GLY A 183 -3.58 -6.48 -6.34
C GLY A 183 -3.24 -5.36 -5.35
N VAL A 184 -2.09 -5.41 -4.68
CA VAL A 184 -1.66 -4.46 -3.62
C VAL A 184 -1.31 -3.07 -4.19
N TRP A 185 -2.28 -2.41 -4.76
CA TRP A 185 -2.13 -1.19 -5.57
C TRP A 185 -1.52 0.00 -4.80
N THR A 186 -1.86 0.22 -3.53
CA THR A 186 -1.27 1.31 -2.73
C THR A 186 0.22 1.09 -2.48
N GLN A 187 0.63 -0.16 -2.28
CA GLN A 187 2.04 -0.54 -2.21
C GLN A 187 2.79 -0.24 -3.51
N LEU A 188 2.15 -0.40 -4.68
CA LEU A 188 2.74 -0.07 -5.97
C LEU A 188 3.14 1.41 -6.08
N TRP A 189 2.33 2.33 -5.56
CA TRP A 189 2.68 3.75 -5.49
C TRP A 189 3.92 3.99 -4.61
N ALA A 190 3.98 3.33 -3.46
CA ALA A 190 5.15 3.40 -2.56
C ALA A 190 6.38 2.69 -3.13
N MET A 191 6.21 1.67 -3.98
CA MET A 191 7.29 1.04 -4.76
C MET A 191 8.08 2.06 -5.60
N TRP A 192 7.41 3.11 -6.07
CA TRP A 192 8.04 4.22 -6.77
C TRP A 192 8.83 5.15 -5.86
N THR A 193 8.29 5.49 -4.71
CA THR A 193 8.86 6.51 -3.83
C THR A 193 9.93 5.95 -2.91
N LEU A 194 9.85 4.70 -2.44
CA LEU A 194 10.83 4.12 -1.54
C LEU A 194 12.27 4.09 -2.10
N PRO A 195 12.51 3.64 -3.34
CA PRO A 195 13.86 3.69 -3.91
C PRO A 195 14.43 5.10 -3.92
N LEU A 196 13.60 6.08 -4.31
CA LEU A 196 13.99 7.50 -4.34
C LEU A 196 14.22 8.04 -2.93
N ALA A 197 13.32 7.77 -1.99
CA ALA A 197 13.44 8.15 -0.59
C ALA A 197 14.78 7.65 -0.01
N TRP A 198 15.07 6.36 -0.15
CA TRP A 198 16.33 5.79 0.30
C TRP A 198 17.55 6.45 -0.36
N GLY A 199 17.53 6.62 -1.67
CA GLY A 199 18.62 7.25 -2.39
C GLY A 199 18.91 8.69 -1.94
N PHE A 200 17.85 9.50 -1.77
CA PHE A 200 17.97 10.88 -1.34
C PHE A 200 18.25 11.01 0.17
N CYS A 201 17.70 10.15 1.03
CA CYS A 201 18.07 10.06 2.44
C CYS A 201 19.55 9.75 2.60
N TRP A 202 20.06 8.74 1.90
CA TRP A 202 21.47 8.41 1.92
C TRP A 202 22.34 9.59 1.46
N ARG A 203 21.95 10.26 0.37
CA ARG A 203 22.64 11.46 -0.12
C ARG A 203 22.61 12.59 0.90
N ALA A 204 21.49 12.82 1.58
CA ALA A 204 21.37 13.84 2.63
C ALA A 204 22.30 13.53 3.81
N LEU A 205 22.35 12.27 4.24
CA LEU A 205 23.22 11.83 5.33
C LEU A 205 24.69 11.94 4.96
N ARG A 206 25.08 11.40 3.80
CA ARG A 206 26.48 11.36 3.36
C ARG A 206 27.00 12.75 2.98
N ASP A 207 26.28 13.47 2.12
CA ASP A 207 26.78 14.70 1.47
C ASP A 207 26.26 15.98 2.12
N GLY A 208 25.23 15.89 2.99
CA GLY A 208 24.55 17.06 3.55
C GLY A 208 23.78 17.87 2.50
N ARG A 209 23.22 17.20 1.49
CA ARG A 209 22.53 17.83 0.35
C ARG A 209 21.27 17.07 -0.01
N GLY A 210 20.24 17.78 -0.50
CA GLY A 210 19.00 17.14 -0.97
C GLY A 210 18.02 16.80 0.15
N TYR A 211 18.05 17.53 1.27
CA TYR A 211 17.14 17.32 2.40
C TYR A 211 15.67 17.42 2.00
N PHE A 212 15.32 18.41 1.17
CA PHE A 212 13.94 18.59 0.71
C PHE A 212 13.41 17.34 0.00
N ALA A 213 14.19 16.81 -0.97
CA ALA A 213 13.81 15.59 -1.67
C ALA A 213 13.76 14.37 -0.73
N ALA A 214 14.70 14.26 0.23
CA ALA A 214 14.69 13.19 1.22
C ALA A 214 13.44 13.22 2.09
N VAL A 215 13.10 14.39 2.65
CA VAL A 215 11.92 14.59 3.50
C VAL A 215 10.63 14.37 2.72
N LEU A 216 10.48 15.02 1.57
CA LEU A 216 9.28 14.92 0.74
C LEU A 216 9.02 13.48 0.31
N LEU A 217 10.03 12.79 -0.25
CA LEU A 217 9.87 11.42 -0.75
C LEU A 217 9.62 10.42 0.38
N THR A 218 10.24 10.61 1.56
CA THR A 218 9.97 9.76 2.71
C THR A 218 8.55 9.98 3.25
N ALA A 219 8.13 11.23 3.40
CA ALA A 219 6.77 11.57 3.82
C ALA A 219 5.71 11.05 2.82
N LEU A 220 5.97 11.20 1.52
CA LEU A 220 5.13 10.61 0.47
C LEU A 220 5.08 9.08 0.57
N THR A 221 6.21 8.42 0.84
CA THR A 221 6.23 6.96 0.99
C THR A 221 5.34 6.50 2.15
N VAL A 222 5.36 7.24 3.28
CA VAL A 222 4.46 7.00 4.43
C VAL A 222 2.99 7.18 4.03
N ALA A 223 2.66 8.26 3.34
CA ALA A 223 1.29 8.59 2.96
C ALA A 223 0.73 7.68 1.86
N LEU A 224 1.59 7.17 0.97
CA LEU A 224 1.20 6.25 -0.10
C LEU A 224 1.02 4.81 0.41
N HIS A 225 1.89 4.36 1.33
CA HIS A 225 1.77 3.04 1.97
C HIS A 225 2.49 3.04 3.31
N PHE A 226 1.72 2.95 4.38
CA PHE A 226 2.21 3.12 5.74
C PHE A 226 3.37 2.16 6.08
N GLU A 227 3.23 0.85 5.82
CA GLU A 227 4.26 -0.13 6.13
C GLU A 227 5.55 0.07 5.32
N THR A 228 5.44 0.49 4.04
CA THR A 228 6.61 0.85 3.23
C THR A 228 7.29 2.11 3.76
N GLY A 229 6.52 3.07 4.25
CA GLY A 229 7.04 4.26 4.93
C GLY A 229 7.74 3.91 6.25
N TYR A 230 7.15 3.02 7.04
CA TYR A 230 7.75 2.50 8.26
C TYR A 230 9.10 1.83 7.97
N LEU A 231 9.17 1.01 6.93
CA LEU A 231 10.41 0.40 6.45
C LEU A 231 11.46 1.46 6.06
N ALA A 232 11.04 2.51 5.35
CA ALA A 232 11.94 3.59 4.95
C ALA A 232 12.58 4.27 6.17
N LEU A 233 11.78 4.57 7.17
CA LEU A 233 12.22 5.20 8.43
C LEU A 233 13.10 4.27 9.25
N SER A 234 12.76 2.97 9.33
CA SER A 234 13.53 1.98 10.08
C SER A 234 14.98 1.89 9.59
N VAL A 235 15.19 1.83 8.28
CA VAL A 235 16.56 1.78 7.71
C VAL A 235 17.32 3.08 7.96
N LEU A 236 16.64 4.24 7.91
CA LEU A 236 17.23 5.54 8.16
C LEU A 236 17.84 5.65 9.57
N LEU A 237 17.28 4.96 10.57
CA LEU A 237 17.82 4.96 11.95
C LEU A 237 19.22 4.34 12.04
N PHE A 238 19.57 3.39 11.19
CA PHE A 238 20.85 2.68 11.23
C PHE A 238 21.94 3.29 10.34
N TRP A 239 21.58 4.01 9.30
CA TRP A 239 22.53 4.58 8.35
C TRP A 239 23.54 5.59 8.93
N PRO A 240 23.25 6.43 9.95
CA PRO A 240 24.24 7.31 10.54
C PRO A 240 25.50 6.60 11.02
N PHE A 241 25.34 5.38 11.55
CA PHE A 241 26.44 4.57 12.11
C PHE A 241 27.43 4.08 11.04
N VAL A 242 27.03 4.02 9.78
CA VAL A 242 27.85 3.56 8.65
C VAL A 242 28.17 4.64 7.63
N ALA A 243 27.62 5.85 7.79
CA ALA A 243 27.81 6.97 6.86
C ALA A 243 29.17 7.69 7.02
N GLY A 244 30.05 7.19 7.89
CA GLY A 244 31.38 7.77 8.14
C GLY A 244 31.38 8.87 9.21
N ARG A 245 32.59 9.39 9.52
CA ARG A 245 32.79 10.41 10.57
C ARG A 245 32.51 11.83 10.05
N PRO A 246 32.16 12.81 10.93
CA PRO A 246 31.85 12.63 12.34
C PRO A 246 30.42 12.10 12.56
N LEU A 247 30.24 11.19 13.50
CA LEU A 247 28.93 10.54 13.80
C LEU A 247 27.86 11.56 14.21
N VAL A 248 28.20 12.53 15.07
CA VAL A 248 27.25 13.54 15.55
C VAL A 248 26.63 14.33 14.40
N ALA A 249 27.43 14.70 13.38
CA ALA A 249 26.89 15.37 12.20
C ALA A 249 25.97 14.47 11.37
N ARG A 250 26.23 13.15 11.34
CA ARG A 250 25.37 12.19 10.65
C ARG A 250 24.06 11.97 11.39
N LEU A 251 24.10 11.85 12.70
CA LEU A 251 22.92 11.79 13.56
C LEU A 251 22.07 13.07 13.43
N GLY A 252 22.69 14.27 13.47
CA GLY A 252 21.98 15.53 13.24
C GLY A 252 21.30 15.59 11.86
N ARG A 253 21.97 15.11 10.80
CA ARG A 253 21.37 15.03 9.46
C ARG A 253 20.20 14.04 9.40
N ALA A 254 20.34 12.87 10.05
CA ALA A 254 19.26 11.89 10.13
C ALA A 254 18.07 12.45 10.92
N ALA A 255 18.32 13.14 12.04
CA ALA A 255 17.28 13.79 12.82
C ALA A 255 16.49 14.83 12.01
N VAL A 256 17.16 15.64 11.18
CA VAL A 256 16.48 16.59 10.26
C VAL A 256 15.60 15.86 9.25
N VAL A 257 16.11 14.77 8.63
CA VAL A 257 15.32 14.00 7.67
C VAL A 257 14.17 13.29 8.38
N LEU A 258 14.42 12.62 9.50
CA LEU A 258 13.41 11.90 10.27
C LEU A 258 12.32 12.83 10.79
N GLY A 259 12.71 13.89 11.53
CA GLY A 259 11.77 14.86 12.08
C GLY A 259 10.97 15.58 10.99
N GLY A 260 11.63 16.03 9.91
CA GLY A 260 10.97 16.65 8.79
C GLY A 260 9.98 15.72 8.09
N SER A 261 10.35 14.43 7.92
CA SER A 261 9.46 13.44 7.28
C SER A 261 8.25 13.10 8.15
N LEU A 262 8.46 12.92 9.46
CA LEU A 262 7.36 12.65 10.39
C LEU A 262 6.41 13.85 10.49
N SER A 263 6.94 15.08 10.57
CA SER A 263 6.11 16.30 10.58
C SER A 263 5.35 16.49 9.26
N ALA A 264 6.01 16.22 8.11
CA ALA A 264 5.36 16.33 6.81
C ALA A 264 4.32 15.22 6.56
N ALA A 265 4.44 14.05 7.22
CA ALA A 265 3.48 12.95 7.18
C ALA A 265 2.49 12.96 8.36
N ALA A 266 2.52 13.97 9.23
CA ALA A 266 1.71 14.02 10.44
C ALA A 266 0.20 13.90 10.14
N TRP A 267 -0.26 14.42 9.00
CA TRP A 267 -1.66 14.34 8.57
C TRP A 267 -2.15 12.91 8.25
N VAL A 268 -1.23 11.95 8.08
CA VAL A 268 -1.55 10.51 8.01
C VAL A 268 -1.34 9.86 9.38
N ILE A 269 -0.20 10.14 10.02
CA ILE A 269 0.22 9.42 11.22
C ILE A 269 -0.65 9.77 12.42
N VAL A 270 -0.95 11.06 12.64
CA VAL A 270 -1.69 11.52 13.82
C VAL A 270 -3.12 10.99 13.87
N PRO A 271 -3.92 11.14 12.79
CA PRO A 271 -5.27 10.56 12.76
C PRO A 271 -5.25 9.03 12.94
N LEU A 272 -4.35 8.33 12.25
CA LEU A 272 -4.22 6.88 12.34
C LEU A 272 -3.94 6.41 13.77
N VAL A 273 -3.02 7.09 14.48
CA VAL A 273 -2.69 6.76 15.88
C VAL A 273 -3.86 7.08 16.83
N GLN A 274 -4.53 8.22 16.63
CA GLN A 274 -5.67 8.62 17.46
C GLN A 274 -6.88 7.73 17.29
N GLN A 275 -7.14 7.28 16.07
CA GLN A 275 -8.27 6.42 15.72
C GLN A 275 -7.95 4.92 15.80
N ARG A 276 -6.71 4.57 16.13
CA ARG A 276 -6.29 3.17 16.25
C ARG A 276 -7.24 2.29 17.09
N PRO A 277 -7.82 2.72 18.22
CA PRO A 277 -8.72 1.89 19.00
C PRO A 277 -10.00 1.45 18.25
N TRP A 278 -10.36 2.15 17.17
CA TRP A 278 -11.57 1.93 16.40
C TRP A 278 -11.30 1.27 15.03
N ALA A 279 -10.04 0.99 14.73
CA ALA A 279 -9.65 0.25 13.53
C ALA A 279 -9.54 -1.23 13.85
N ALA A 280 -10.09 -2.10 13.01
CA ALA A 280 -10.03 -3.54 13.21
C ALA A 280 -8.59 -4.07 13.29
N ILE A 281 -8.39 -5.13 14.03
CA ILE A 281 -7.25 -6.03 13.90
C ILE A 281 -7.74 -7.28 13.16
N ASN A 282 -6.88 -7.84 12.33
CA ASN A 282 -7.23 -9.06 11.61
C ASN A 282 -7.13 -10.29 12.53
N GLU A 283 -8.14 -10.52 13.35
CA GLU A 283 -8.18 -11.62 14.32
C GLU A 283 -7.91 -12.99 13.68
N PRO A 284 -8.56 -13.38 12.57
CA PRO A 284 -8.36 -14.70 11.98
C PRO A 284 -6.95 -14.92 11.43
N LEU A 285 -6.19 -13.87 11.18
CA LEU A 285 -4.81 -13.97 10.71
C LEU A 285 -3.77 -13.86 11.82
N GLN A 286 -4.18 -13.50 13.04
CA GLN A 286 -3.27 -13.49 14.17
C GLN A 286 -2.69 -14.91 14.37
N GLY A 287 -1.40 -15.01 14.66
CA GLY A 287 -0.73 -16.31 14.73
C GLY A 287 -0.22 -16.88 13.41
N THR A 288 -0.70 -16.39 12.26
CA THR A 288 -0.24 -16.89 10.95
C THR A 288 1.09 -16.25 10.54
N ALA A 289 1.83 -16.90 9.63
CA ALA A 289 3.04 -16.34 9.02
C ALA A 289 2.76 -15.04 8.26
N LEU A 290 1.53 -14.80 7.87
CA LEU A 290 1.08 -13.59 7.18
C LEU A 290 1.32 -12.34 8.03
N VAL A 291 0.97 -12.39 9.31
CA VAL A 291 1.15 -11.31 10.29
C VAL A 291 2.52 -11.41 10.96
N ASN A 292 2.85 -12.59 11.47
CA ASN A 292 4.02 -12.80 12.33
C ASN A 292 5.36 -12.87 11.59
N GLY A 293 5.36 -12.98 10.26
CA GLY A 293 6.57 -13.23 9.46
C GLY A 293 6.90 -14.71 9.38
N TYR A 294 7.84 -15.06 8.49
CA TYR A 294 8.19 -16.45 8.18
C TYR A 294 9.32 -17.02 9.05
N GLY A 295 9.95 -16.21 9.88
CA GLY A 295 11.08 -16.61 10.70
C GLY A 295 12.43 -16.61 9.96
N ALA A 296 13.51 -16.47 10.72
CA ALA A 296 14.88 -16.36 10.20
C ALA A 296 15.26 -17.54 9.32
N ARG A 297 14.97 -18.78 9.76
CA ARG A 297 15.33 -20.01 9.03
C ARG A 297 14.76 -19.99 7.61
N GLN A 298 13.47 -19.69 7.48
CA GLN A 298 12.79 -19.71 6.19
C GLN A 298 13.25 -18.57 5.27
N VAL A 299 13.37 -17.36 5.81
CA VAL A 299 13.78 -16.18 5.03
C VAL A 299 15.22 -16.31 4.54
N LEU A 300 16.14 -16.79 5.38
CA LEU A 300 17.53 -17.03 4.99
C LEU A 300 17.64 -18.18 3.97
N TYR A 301 16.85 -19.23 4.12
CA TYR A 301 16.77 -20.29 3.13
C TYR A 301 16.34 -19.73 1.75
N TRP A 302 15.29 -18.91 1.68
CA TRP A 302 14.86 -18.30 0.43
C TRP A 302 15.91 -17.36 -0.18
N LEU A 303 16.65 -16.64 0.68
CA LEU A 303 17.73 -15.76 0.20
C LEU A 303 18.86 -16.57 -0.45
N VAL A 304 19.29 -17.66 0.18
CA VAL A 304 20.43 -18.47 -0.29
C VAL A 304 20.04 -19.37 -1.47
N SER A 305 18.83 -19.93 -1.47
CA SER A 305 18.33 -20.80 -2.54
C SER A 305 17.89 -20.05 -3.79
N GLY A 306 17.84 -18.70 -3.77
CA GLY A 306 17.36 -17.89 -4.87
C GLY A 306 15.84 -17.68 -4.90
N GLN A 307 15.11 -18.29 -3.98
CA GLN A 307 13.63 -18.18 -3.95
C GLN A 307 13.13 -16.79 -3.54
N LEU A 308 14.01 -15.93 -3.02
CA LEU A 308 13.64 -14.54 -2.68
C LEU A 308 13.68 -13.59 -3.88
N LEU A 309 14.50 -13.89 -4.90
CA LEU A 309 14.75 -12.97 -6.03
C LEU A 309 14.48 -13.60 -7.40
N ASP A 310 14.55 -14.94 -7.49
CA ASP A 310 14.52 -15.69 -8.75
C ASP A 310 13.61 -16.92 -8.69
N HIS A 311 12.59 -16.94 -7.85
CA HIS A 311 11.72 -18.09 -7.65
C HIS A 311 11.24 -18.70 -8.98
N GLY A 312 11.42 -20.02 -9.13
CA GLY A 312 10.96 -20.76 -10.31
C GLY A 312 11.86 -20.66 -11.57
N ARG A 313 13.06 -20.04 -11.48
CA ARG A 313 14.03 -19.95 -12.59
C ARG A 313 15.48 -20.06 -12.14
N LEU A 314 16.42 -19.96 -13.10
CA LEU A 314 17.84 -19.85 -12.80
C LEU A 314 18.13 -18.62 -11.93
N PRO A 315 18.91 -18.73 -10.83
CA PRO A 315 19.10 -17.70 -9.81
C PRO A 315 20.08 -16.59 -10.26
N VAL A 316 19.85 -15.97 -11.42
CA VAL A 316 20.77 -14.98 -12.01
C VAL A 316 20.84 -13.71 -11.16
N VAL A 317 19.70 -13.19 -10.70
CA VAL A 317 19.66 -12.00 -9.86
C VAL A 317 20.31 -12.28 -8.50
N THR A 318 20.04 -13.45 -7.91
CA THR A 318 20.64 -13.91 -6.65
C THR A 318 22.16 -14.00 -6.76
N VAL A 319 22.69 -14.65 -7.82
CA VAL A 319 24.15 -14.76 -8.01
C VAL A 319 24.79 -13.38 -8.16
N LEU A 320 24.21 -12.49 -8.93
CA LEU A 320 24.71 -11.11 -9.09
C LEU A 320 24.60 -10.32 -7.79
N MET A 321 23.57 -10.55 -6.99
CA MET A 321 23.43 -9.97 -5.65
C MET A 321 24.53 -10.47 -4.72
N VAL A 322 24.77 -11.77 -4.64
CA VAL A 322 25.86 -12.36 -3.82
C VAL A 322 27.21 -11.77 -4.21
N LEU A 323 27.47 -11.63 -5.52
CA LEU A 323 28.68 -10.99 -6.00
C LEU A 323 28.78 -9.53 -5.54
N GLY A 324 27.71 -8.74 -5.68
CA GLY A 324 27.67 -7.35 -5.24
C GLY A 324 27.79 -7.20 -3.72
N LEU A 325 27.19 -8.13 -2.96
CA LEU A 325 27.31 -8.23 -1.50
C LEU A 325 28.76 -8.51 -1.10
N GLY A 326 29.41 -9.50 -1.72
CA GLY A 326 30.81 -9.81 -1.47
C GLY A 326 31.74 -8.62 -1.76
N LEU A 327 31.53 -7.93 -2.87
CA LEU A 327 32.28 -6.72 -3.20
C LEU A 327 32.11 -5.60 -2.17
N ALA A 328 30.86 -5.38 -1.71
CA ALA A 328 30.58 -4.37 -0.69
C ALA A 328 31.17 -4.77 0.68
N TRP A 329 31.13 -6.05 1.03
CA TRP A 329 31.72 -6.56 2.26
C TRP A 329 33.23 -6.46 2.27
N LEU A 330 33.91 -6.91 1.21
CA LEU A 330 35.38 -6.83 1.09
C LEU A 330 35.89 -5.39 1.07
N ALA A 331 35.10 -4.47 0.54
CA ALA A 331 35.40 -3.03 0.53
C ALA A 331 34.77 -2.28 1.72
N TRP A 332 34.40 -2.94 2.81
CA TRP A 332 33.71 -2.34 3.95
C TRP A 332 34.35 -1.06 4.48
N SER A 333 35.67 -1.04 4.60
CA SER A 333 36.40 0.14 5.10
C SER A 333 36.39 1.35 4.15
N SER A 334 36.34 1.11 2.84
CA SER A 334 36.50 2.14 1.80
C SER A 334 35.21 2.50 1.07
N ASP A 335 34.24 1.55 0.96
CA ASP A 335 32.98 1.75 0.23
C ASP A 335 31.81 2.04 1.17
N VAL A 336 31.66 3.30 1.52
CA VAL A 336 30.58 3.79 2.38
C VAL A 336 29.17 3.54 1.77
N ASN A 337 29.06 3.53 0.45
CA ASN A 337 27.78 3.28 -0.24
C ASN A 337 27.42 1.80 -0.20
N GLY A 338 28.42 0.91 -0.36
CA GLY A 338 28.23 -0.53 -0.17
C GLY A 338 27.76 -0.87 1.24
N ARG A 339 28.38 -0.25 2.27
CA ARG A 339 27.97 -0.42 3.66
C ARG A 339 26.50 -0.06 3.88
N ALA A 340 26.03 1.04 3.28
CA ALA A 340 24.65 1.47 3.40
C ALA A 340 23.66 0.42 2.86
N LEU A 341 23.98 -0.18 1.71
CA LEU A 341 23.14 -1.24 1.11
C LEU A 341 23.18 -2.54 1.94
N LEU A 342 24.34 -2.91 2.50
CA LEU A 342 24.46 -4.05 3.40
C LEU A 342 23.64 -3.87 4.67
N VAL A 343 23.67 -2.66 5.27
CA VAL A 343 22.86 -2.33 6.45
C VAL A 343 21.37 -2.35 6.10
N ALA A 344 20.97 -1.76 4.96
CA ALA A 344 19.58 -1.81 4.52
C ALA A 344 19.10 -3.25 4.33
N LEU A 345 19.89 -4.10 3.66
CA LEU A 345 19.59 -5.51 3.51
C LEU A 345 19.43 -6.21 4.88
N GLY A 346 20.41 -6.02 5.78
CA GLY A 346 20.41 -6.64 7.11
C GLY A 346 19.22 -6.22 7.96
N VAL A 347 18.92 -4.91 8.04
CA VAL A 347 17.77 -4.38 8.80
C VAL A 347 16.46 -4.98 8.26
N CYS A 348 16.28 -4.99 6.95
CA CYS A 348 15.06 -5.50 6.33
C CYS A 348 14.89 -7.01 6.52
N LEU A 349 15.98 -7.78 6.43
CA LEU A 349 15.95 -9.22 6.72
C LEU A 349 15.58 -9.48 8.18
N VAL A 350 16.23 -8.78 9.13
CA VAL A 350 15.94 -8.93 10.56
C VAL A 350 14.49 -8.60 10.87
N LEU A 351 13.96 -7.50 10.34
CA LEU A 351 12.55 -7.14 10.52
C LEU A 351 11.61 -8.19 9.89
N SER A 352 11.96 -8.74 8.73
CA SER A 352 11.13 -9.76 8.07
C SER A 352 11.09 -11.12 8.79
N PHE A 353 12.03 -11.38 9.72
CA PHE A 353 11.97 -12.57 10.56
C PHE A 353 10.77 -12.57 11.50
N GLY A 354 10.37 -11.38 11.96
CA GLY A 354 9.14 -11.15 12.70
C GLY A 354 9.01 -11.91 14.01
N ARG A 355 7.78 -11.99 14.49
CA ARG A 355 7.41 -12.65 15.75
C ARG A 355 7.75 -14.15 15.76
N THR A 356 7.71 -14.80 14.62
CA THR A 356 8.12 -16.22 14.48
C THR A 356 9.55 -16.49 14.95
N THR A 357 10.46 -15.50 14.86
CA THR A 357 11.83 -15.64 15.37
C THR A 357 12.02 -15.00 16.73
N PHE A 358 11.49 -13.80 16.93
CA PHE A 358 11.80 -12.99 18.10
C PHE A 358 10.75 -13.09 19.21
N GLY A 359 9.61 -13.76 18.97
CA GLY A 359 8.55 -13.92 19.96
C GLY A 359 8.10 -12.56 20.54
N PRO A 360 7.97 -12.45 21.88
CA PRO A 360 7.55 -11.22 22.55
C PRO A 360 8.50 -10.03 22.39
N LEU A 361 9.76 -10.25 21.98
CA LEU A 361 10.68 -9.13 21.73
C LEU A 361 10.17 -8.18 20.63
N VAL A 362 9.29 -8.65 19.77
CA VAL A 362 8.65 -7.81 18.76
C VAL A 362 7.73 -6.75 19.39
N ASP A 363 7.28 -6.94 20.63
CA ASP A 363 6.37 -6.00 21.30
C ASP A 363 7.01 -4.64 21.59
N VAL A 364 8.36 -4.56 21.55
CA VAL A 364 9.08 -3.28 21.63
C VAL A 364 8.99 -2.46 20.33
N VAL A 365 8.55 -3.09 19.22
CA VAL A 365 8.41 -2.42 17.93
C VAL A 365 7.11 -1.60 17.94
N PRO A 366 7.17 -0.27 17.77
CA PRO A 366 5.96 0.56 17.77
C PRO A 366 4.97 0.12 16.70
N GLY A 367 3.72 -0.10 17.07
CA GLY A 367 2.67 -0.54 16.14
C GLY A 367 2.74 -2.02 15.73
N ASN A 368 3.48 -2.86 16.44
CA ASN A 368 3.72 -4.28 16.09
C ASN A 368 2.44 -5.10 15.83
N ALA A 369 1.33 -4.77 16.47
CA ALA A 369 0.04 -5.45 16.27
C ALA A 369 -0.61 -5.12 14.91
N ASP A 370 -0.23 -4.01 14.28
CA ASP A 370 -0.81 -3.52 13.03
C ASP A 370 0.16 -3.68 11.84
N ILE A 371 1.34 -4.28 12.05
CA ILE A 371 2.40 -4.41 11.04
C ILE A 371 2.51 -5.86 10.55
N PHE A 372 2.49 -6.06 9.24
CA PHE A 372 2.79 -7.33 8.62
C PHE A 372 4.29 -7.49 8.38
N PHE A 373 4.99 -8.13 9.31
CA PHE A 373 6.46 -8.27 9.27
C PHE A 373 7.00 -8.86 7.98
N ARG A 374 6.25 -9.73 7.31
CA ARG A 374 6.62 -10.28 6.00
C ARG A 374 6.88 -9.21 4.94
N ARG A 375 6.21 -8.05 5.01
CA ARG A 375 6.35 -6.97 4.02
C ARG A 375 7.72 -6.29 4.05
N PHE A 376 8.48 -6.43 5.12
CA PHE A 376 9.86 -5.92 5.17
C PHE A 376 10.80 -6.61 4.17
N MET A 377 10.42 -7.77 3.62
CA MET A 377 11.14 -8.38 2.51
C MET A 377 11.25 -7.48 1.27
N MET A 378 10.32 -6.55 1.07
CA MET A 378 10.41 -5.55 0.00
C MET A 378 11.70 -4.74 0.06
N GLY A 379 12.07 -4.30 1.27
CA GLY A 379 13.33 -3.58 1.47
C GLY A 379 14.55 -4.46 1.24
N ALA A 380 14.49 -5.72 1.66
CA ALA A 380 15.56 -6.69 1.38
C ALA A 380 15.73 -6.90 -0.13
N GLN A 381 14.63 -7.06 -0.88
CA GLN A 381 14.65 -7.18 -2.35
C GLN A 381 15.22 -5.93 -3.01
N LEU A 382 14.83 -4.72 -2.57
CA LEU A 382 15.35 -3.47 -3.11
C LEU A 382 16.86 -3.33 -2.87
N ALA A 383 17.33 -3.59 -1.65
CA ALA A 383 18.76 -3.56 -1.32
C ALA A 383 19.54 -4.60 -2.13
N ALA A 384 18.99 -5.82 -2.23
CA ALA A 384 19.55 -6.91 -3.03
C ALA A 384 19.65 -6.54 -4.52
N LEU A 385 18.64 -5.91 -5.08
CA LEU A 385 18.61 -5.44 -6.46
C LEU A 385 19.70 -4.40 -6.74
N LEU A 386 19.89 -3.44 -5.83
CA LEU A 386 20.96 -2.44 -5.93
C LEU A 386 22.35 -3.06 -5.81
N LEU A 387 22.51 -4.09 -4.97
CA LEU A 387 23.74 -4.87 -4.88
C LEU A 387 23.96 -5.70 -6.15
N ALA A 388 22.91 -6.35 -6.69
CA ALA A 388 22.99 -7.12 -7.93
C ALA A 388 23.47 -6.26 -9.12
N GLY A 389 23.00 -5.01 -9.23
CA GLY A 389 23.50 -4.09 -10.26
C GLY A 389 24.99 -3.76 -10.12
N ARG A 390 25.52 -3.71 -8.89
CA ARG A 390 26.96 -3.55 -8.64
C ARG A 390 27.73 -4.80 -9.05
N GLY A 391 27.21 -5.98 -8.70
CA GLY A 391 27.77 -7.27 -9.11
C GLY A 391 27.82 -7.43 -10.62
N ALA A 392 26.73 -7.10 -11.31
CA ALA A 392 26.64 -7.13 -12.78
C ALA A 392 27.65 -6.21 -13.45
N ALA A 393 27.77 -4.98 -12.96
CA ALA A 393 28.76 -4.03 -13.51
C ALA A 393 30.21 -4.48 -13.30
N TRP A 394 30.51 -5.07 -12.13
CA TRP A 394 31.83 -5.64 -11.86
C TRP A 394 32.11 -6.86 -12.77
N ALA A 395 31.16 -7.78 -12.89
CA ALA A 395 31.28 -8.95 -13.76
C ALA A 395 31.56 -8.54 -15.21
N ALA A 396 30.76 -7.61 -15.74
CA ALA A 396 30.96 -7.05 -17.09
C ALA A 396 32.35 -6.42 -17.26
N ALA A 397 32.81 -5.65 -16.29
CA ALA A 397 34.14 -5.04 -16.32
C ALA A 397 35.26 -6.09 -16.22
N ARG A 398 35.05 -7.18 -15.49
CA ARG A 398 36.00 -8.28 -15.38
C ARG A 398 36.07 -9.10 -16.67
N CYS A 399 34.93 -9.46 -17.24
CA CYS A 399 34.85 -10.12 -18.55
C CYS A 399 35.57 -9.32 -19.63
N LYS A 400 35.30 -8.00 -19.71
CA LYS A 400 35.99 -7.12 -20.65
C LYS A 400 37.51 -7.20 -20.50
N ARG A 401 38.06 -7.12 -19.27
CA ARG A 401 39.51 -7.19 -19.03
C ARG A 401 40.09 -8.55 -19.43
N LEU A 402 39.36 -9.65 -19.18
CA LEU A 402 39.81 -10.99 -19.57
C LEU A 402 39.85 -11.19 -21.08
N LEU A 403 38.88 -10.64 -21.81
CA LEU A 403 38.85 -10.65 -23.27
C LEU A 403 39.97 -9.82 -23.85
N GLU A 404 40.26 -8.64 -23.28
CA GLU A 404 41.39 -7.78 -23.68
C GLU A 404 42.74 -8.46 -23.42
N ALA A 405 42.89 -9.16 -22.29
CA ALA A 405 44.15 -9.87 -21.93
C ALA A 405 44.44 -11.08 -22.83
N ARG A 406 43.41 -11.72 -23.41
CA ARG A 406 43.56 -12.86 -24.33
C ARG A 406 43.85 -12.45 -25.78
N ALA A 407 44.25 -11.21 -26.02
CA ALA A 407 44.63 -10.66 -27.36
C ALA A 407 43.54 -10.87 -28.43
N LEU A 408 42.30 -11.08 -28.07
CA LEU A 408 41.19 -10.98 -28.99
C LEU A 408 41.03 -9.52 -29.39
N HIS A 409 41.60 -9.15 -30.52
CA HIS A 409 41.52 -7.80 -31.12
C HIS A 409 40.09 -7.54 -31.60
N TRP A 410 39.20 -7.25 -30.65
CA TRP A 410 37.87 -6.79 -30.97
C TRP A 410 37.91 -5.29 -31.27
N PRO A 411 37.30 -4.82 -32.39
CA PRO A 411 37.18 -3.40 -32.64
C PRO A 411 36.57 -2.70 -31.43
N SER A 412 37.12 -1.56 -31.08
CA SER A 412 36.77 -0.79 -29.87
C SER A 412 35.25 -0.45 -29.75
N GLY A 413 34.50 -0.53 -30.84
CA GLY A 413 33.04 -0.38 -30.87
C GLY A 413 32.23 -1.61 -30.55
N LEU A 414 32.80 -2.84 -30.66
CA LEU A 414 32.08 -4.10 -30.42
C LEU A 414 32.12 -4.55 -28.94
N SER A 415 33.03 -4.00 -28.13
CA SER A 415 33.12 -4.40 -26.70
C SER A 415 31.90 -4.04 -25.87
N PRO A 416 31.19 -2.91 -26.06
CA PRO A 416 29.91 -2.64 -25.40
C PRO A 416 28.78 -3.53 -25.92
N ALA A 417 28.75 -3.82 -27.23
CA ALA A 417 27.76 -4.68 -27.84
C ALA A 417 27.87 -6.14 -27.33
N ALA A 418 29.09 -6.65 -27.21
CA ALA A 418 29.34 -7.99 -26.66
C ALA A 418 28.97 -8.08 -25.19
N ALA A 419 29.24 -7.05 -24.39
CA ALA A 419 28.80 -7.00 -22.99
C ALA A 419 27.27 -6.93 -22.87
N LEU A 420 26.62 -6.19 -23.76
CA LEU A 420 25.16 -6.15 -23.86
C LEU A 420 24.60 -7.51 -24.26
N PHE A 421 25.16 -8.15 -25.27
CA PHE A 421 24.75 -9.48 -25.72
C PHE A 421 24.89 -10.52 -24.59
N ALA A 422 26.02 -10.52 -23.88
CA ALA A 422 26.22 -11.40 -22.72
C ALA A 422 25.20 -11.12 -21.59
N ALA A 423 24.87 -9.87 -21.33
CA ALA A 423 23.85 -9.49 -20.37
C ALA A 423 22.44 -9.97 -20.80
N VAL A 424 22.10 -9.82 -22.09
CA VAL A 424 20.83 -10.30 -22.64
C VAL A 424 20.73 -11.82 -22.53
N VAL A 425 21.79 -12.56 -22.87
CA VAL A 425 21.81 -14.02 -22.75
C VAL A 425 21.70 -14.45 -21.27
N ALA A 426 22.41 -13.80 -20.37
CA ALA A 426 22.35 -14.11 -18.92
C ALA A 426 20.96 -13.83 -18.32
N LEU A 427 20.26 -12.80 -18.81
CA LEU A 427 18.92 -12.43 -18.35
C LEU A 427 17.79 -13.07 -19.18
N ALA A 428 18.10 -13.82 -20.23
CA ALA A 428 17.10 -14.44 -21.08
C ALA A 428 16.09 -15.31 -20.29
N PRO A 429 16.47 -16.16 -19.31
CA PRO A 429 15.51 -16.93 -18.53
C PRO A 429 14.52 -16.04 -17.78
N ALA A 430 14.99 -14.89 -17.24
CA ALA A 430 14.14 -13.94 -16.56
C ALA A 430 13.17 -13.23 -17.51
N TRP A 431 13.62 -12.84 -18.71
CA TRP A 431 12.76 -12.26 -19.75
C TRP A 431 11.70 -13.25 -20.24
N LEU A 432 12.06 -14.51 -20.44
CA LEU A 432 11.12 -15.56 -20.86
C LEU A 432 10.04 -15.81 -19.80
N GLN A 433 10.44 -15.89 -18.53
CA GLN A 433 9.50 -16.05 -17.41
C GLN A 433 8.56 -14.85 -17.28
N LEU A 434 9.11 -13.62 -17.30
CA LEU A 434 8.30 -12.40 -17.24
C LEU A 434 7.30 -12.35 -18.40
N GLY A 435 7.74 -12.65 -19.64
CA GLY A 435 6.85 -12.70 -20.79
C GLY A 435 5.78 -13.81 -20.70
N ALA A 436 6.04 -14.89 -19.95
CA ALA A 436 5.04 -15.93 -19.69
C ALA A 436 3.98 -15.41 -18.70
N TYR A 437 4.38 -14.75 -17.62
CA TYR A 437 3.45 -14.11 -16.67
C TYR A 437 2.60 -13.05 -17.36
N ASP A 438 3.22 -12.13 -18.09
CA ASP A 438 2.50 -11.04 -18.78
C ASP A 438 1.45 -11.60 -19.77
N ARG A 439 1.77 -12.69 -20.51
CA ARG A 439 0.81 -13.34 -21.41
C ARG A 439 -0.31 -14.07 -20.67
N HIS A 440 0.01 -14.73 -19.56
CA HIS A 440 -0.98 -15.38 -18.72
C HIS A 440 -2.00 -14.38 -18.20
N ASP A 441 -1.53 -13.29 -17.60
CA ASP A 441 -2.39 -12.21 -17.12
C ASP A 441 -3.20 -11.56 -18.23
N ALA A 442 -2.59 -11.27 -19.39
CA ALA A 442 -3.32 -10.72 -20.54
C ALA A 442 -4.43 -11.64 -21.04
N THR A 443 -4.20 -12.95 -21.03
CA THR A 443 -5.19 -13.95 -21.41
C THR A 443 -6.34 -14.02 -20.39
N ALA A 444 -6.01 -14.02 -19.12
CA ALA A 444 -6.98 -14.02 -18.02
C ALA A 444 -7.85 -12.74 -18.03
N ILE A 445 -7.24 -11.57 -18.18
CA ILE A 445 -7.95 -10.29 -18.33
C ILE A 445 -8.89 -10.31 -19.54
N ALA A 446 -8.44 -10.83 -20.70
CA ALA A 446 -9.27 -10.92 -21.88
C ALA A 446 -10.44 -11.91 -21.72
N ALA A 447 -10.26 -13.00 -20.96
CA ALA A 447 -11.31 -13.92 -20.60
C ALA A 447 -12.34 -13.26 -19.67
N GLN A 448 -11.86 -12.58 -18.62
CA GLN A 448 -12.72 -11.87 -17.69
C GLN A 448 -13.54 -10.78 -18.37
N ARG A 449 -12.94 -10.00 -19.26
CA ARG A 449 -13.66 -8.97 -20.00
C ARG A 449 -14.82 -9.53 -20.83
N ARG A 450 -14.69 -10.76 -21.35
CA ARG A 450 -15.79 -11.43 -22.05
C ARG A 450 -16.88 -11.85 -21.09
N ALA A 451 -16.51 -12.41 -19.93
CA ALA A 451 -17.46 -12.79 -18.90
C ALA A 451 -18.22 -11.58 -18.34
N ASP A 452 -17.52 -10.44 -18.10
CA ASP A 452 -18.15 -9.19 -17.70
C ASP A 452 -19.21 -8.71 -18.71
N GLY A 453 -18.94 -8.88 -20.01
CA GLY A 453 -19.87 -8.51 -21.09
C GLY A 453 -21.04 -9.49 -21.31
N THR A 454 -21.00 -10.68 -20.72
CA THR A 454 -22.05 -11.70 -20.83
C THR A 454 -22.71 -11.99 -19.48
N GLU A 455 -22.08 -12.78 -18.64
CA GLU A 455 -22.54 -13.15 -17.29
C GLU A 455 -22.70 -11.90 -16.42
N GLY A 456 -21.72 -10.98 -16.44
CA GLY A 456 -21.76 -9.72 -15.71
C GLY A 456 -22.95 -8.86 -16.13
N ALA A 457 -23.24 -8.76 -17.42
CA ALA A 457 -24.40 -8.03 -17.91
C ALA A 457 -25.74 -8.62 -17.43
N GLU A 458 -25.83 -9.93 -17.21
CA GLU A 458 -27.00 -10.56 -16.60
C GLU A 458 -27.12 -10.21 -15.11
N LEU A 459 -26.01 -10.21 -14.40
CA LEU A 459 -25.97 -9.80 -12.98
C LEU A 459 -26.30 -8.32 -12.82
N ASP A 460 -25.76 -7.44 -13.67
CA ASP A 460 -25.98 -6.00 -13.62
C ASP A 460 -27.48 -5.62 -13.72
N ARG A 461 -28.29 -6.41 -14.42
CA ARG A 461 -29.75 -6.22 -14.46
C ARG A 461 -30.39 -6.41 -13.08
N LEU A 462 -29.90 -7.35 -12.27
CA LEU A 462 -30.35 -7.55 -10.91
C LEU A 462 -29.88 -6.40 -10.01
N LEU A 463 -28.66 -5.90 -10.22
CA LEU A 463 -28.08 -4.82 -9.42
C LEU A 463 -28.79 -3.48 -9.62
N VAL A 464 -29.42 -3.25 -10.77
CA VAL A 464 -30.32 -2.09 -10.97
C VAL A 464 -31.43 -2.06 -9.93
N VAL A 465 -32.04 -3.24 -9.63
CA VAL A 465 -33.11 -3.34 -8.63
C VAL A 465 -32.57 -3.09 -7.22
N VAL A 466 -31.38 -3.66 -6.90
CA VAL A 466 -30.74 -3.46 -5.59
C VAL A 466 -30.42 -1.98 -5.35
N LYS A 467 -29.86 -1.30 -6.35
CA LYS A 467 -29.45 0.12 -6.26
C LYS A 467 -30.60 1.13 -6.24
N GLN A 468 -31.80 0.72 -6.68
CA GLN A 468 -32.99 1.58 -6.65
C GLN A 468 -33.68 1.60 -5.26
N ASP A 469 -33.37 0.65 -4.40
CA ASP A 469 -33.91 0.55 -3.05
C ASP A 469 -32.75 0.63 -2.03
N ASP A 470 -32.59 1.76 -1.39
CA ASP A 470 -31.60 2.06 -0.36
C ASP A 470 -31.90 1.37 0.99
N GLY A 471 -32.66 0.28 0.95
CA GLY A 471 -33.22 -0.37 2.13
C GLY A 471 -32.26 -1.30 2.90
N GLY A 472 -31.13 -1.70 2.36
CA GLY A 472 -30.21 -2.65 3.01
C GLY A 472 -29.18 -3.25 2.06
N ARG A 473 -28.27 -4.04 2.61
CA ARG A 473 -27.13 -4.67 1.93
C ARG A 473 -27.53 -5.88 1.09
N ALA A 474 -26.64 -6.20 0.16
CA ALA A 474 -26.68 -7.47 -0.60
C ALA A 474 -25.77 -8.52 0.04
N TYR A 475 -26.10 -9.78 -0.18
CA TYR A 475 -25.28 -10.94 0.17
C TYR A 475 -25.23 -11.89 -1.03
N ALA A 476 -24.05 -12.28 -1.44
CA ALA A 476 -23.83 -13.16 -2.59
C ALA A 476 -22.88 -14.32 -2.26
N GLY A 477 -22.91 -14.78 -1.01
CA GLY A 477 -21.98 -15.78 -0.49
C GLY A 477 -20.67 -15.20 0.02
N MET A 478 -19.83 -16.06 0.57
CA MET A 478 -18.54 -15.73 1.18
C MET A 478 -17.46 -16.72 0.70
N PRO A 479 -16.17 -16.43 0.91
CA PRO A 479 -15.08 -17.37 0.59
C PRO A 479 -15.17 -18.70 1.37
N SER A 480 -15.91 -18.75 2.48
CA SER A 480 -16.06 -19.93 3.33
C SER A 480 -17.24 -20.82 2.96
N ASN A 481 -18.05 -20.43 1.99
CA ASN A 481 -19.23 -21.18 1.56
C ASN A 481 -19.37 -21.22 0.02
N TRP A 482 -20.59 -21.38 -0.48
CA TRP A 482 -20.91 -21.44 -1.92
C TRP A 482 -20.47 -20.20 -2.71
N GLY A 483 -20.18 -19.07 -2.07
CA GLY A 483 -19.69 -17.86 -2.71
C GLY A 483 -18.30 -18.00 -3.33
N GLU A 484 -17.48 -18.97 -2.91
CA GLU A 484 -16.18 -19.24 -3.53
C GLU A 484 -16.33 -19.68 -5.00
N ASP A 485 -17.31 -20.53 -5.29
CA ASP A 485 -17.56 -21.08 -6.63
C ASP A 485 -18.61 -20.31 -7.43
N PHE A 486 -19.27 -19.34 -6.83
CA PHE A 486 -20.28 -18.50 -7.46
C PHE A 486 -19.63 -17.26 -8.07
N THR A 487 -19.45 -17.27 -9.39
CA THR A 487 -18.56 -16.32 -10.07
C THR A 487 -19.21 -15.66 -11.29
N VAL A 488 -18.61 -14.53 -11.70
CA VAL A 488 -18.70 -13.93 -13.04
C VAL A 488 -17.35 -14.17 -13.69
N GLY A 489 -17.27 -15.09 -14.64
CA GLY A 489 -15.99 -15.57 -15.17
C GLY A 489 -15.14 -16.19 -14.06
N ALA A 490 -14.02 -15.56 -13.70
CA ALA A 490 -13.16 -16.00 -12.60
C ALA A 490 -13.38 -15.21 -11.29
N VAL A 491 -14.19 -14.15 -11.31
CA VAL A 491 -14.37 -13.24 -10.16
C VAL A 491 -15.58 -13.68 -9.34
N PRO A 492 -15.42 -13.98 -8.03
CA PRO A 492 -16.54 -14.28 -7.15
C PRO A 492 -17.58 -13.16 -7.17
N VAL A 493 -18.88 -13.53 -7.12
CA VAL A 493 -19.97 -12.53 -7.25
C VAL A 493 -19.87 -11.47 -6.15
N PHE A 494 -19.56 -11.83 -4.90
CA PHE A 494 -19.39 -10.84 -3.83
C PHE A 494 -18.30 -9.79 -4.17
N LYS A 495 -17.18 -10.16 -4.82
CA LYS A 495 -16.18 -9.19 -5.31
C LYS A 495 -16.64 -8.42 -6.55
N TYR A 496 -17.48 -9.03 -7.38
CA TYR A 496 -18.09 -8.34 -8.50
C TYR A 496 -19.00 -7.22 -8.02
N LEU A 497 -19.78 -7.45 -6.94
CA LEU A 497 -20.65 -6.45 -6.32
C LEU A 497 -19.88 -5.20 -5.87
N GLU A 498 -18.71 -5.38 -5.24
CA GLU A 498 -17.81 -4.27 -4.91
C GLU A 498 -17.40 -3.46 -6.14
N SER A 499 -17.05 -4.17 -7.24
CA SER A 499 -16.68 -3.50 -8.48
C SER A 499 -17.82 -2.69 -9.09
N GLN A 500 -19.05 -2.93 -8.65
CA GLN A 500 -20.27 -2.24 -9.06
C GLN A 500 -20.80 -1.22 -8.03
N ASP A 501 -20.04 -0.87 -6.99
CA ASP A 501 -20.46 0.05 -5.92
C ASP A 501 -21.77 -0.40 -5.24
N VAL A 502 -21.89 -1.67 -4.93
CA VAL A 502 -22.97 -2.25 -4.14
C VAL A 502 -22.47 -2.45 -2.73
N ASP A 503 -23.24 -1.98 -1.73
CA ASP A 503 -22.97 -2.28 -0.33
C ASP A 503 -23.34 -3.75 -0.06
N GLU A 504 -22.35 -4.54 0.31
CA GLU A 504 -22.49 -5.98 0.43
C GLU A 504 -21.80 -6.54 1.68
N VAL A 505 -22.18 -7.74 2.06
CA VAL A 505 -21.52 -8.56 3.08
C VAL A 505 -20.86 -9.72 2.36
N GLY A 506 -19.54 -9.82 2.38
CA GLY A 506 -18.86 -10.85 1.61
C GLY A 506 -17.35 -10.94 1.81
N TYR A 507 -16.79 -10.07 2.58
CA TYR A 507 -15.42 -10.14 3.04
C TYR A 507 -14.32 -10.09 1.97
N THR A 508 -13.64 -8.97 1.86
CA THR A 508 -12.52 -8.78 0.92
C THR A 508 -11.25 -8.17 1.54
N LEU A 509 -11.35 -7.07 2.28
CA LEU A 509 -10.24 -6.49 3.01
C LEU A 509 -10.41 -6.67 4.51
N ARG A 510 -9.37 -7.20 5.14
CA ARG A 510 -9.38 -7.68 6.52
C ARG A 510 -9.08 -6.64 7.58
N THR A 511 -9.09 -5.34 7.29
CA THR A 511 -8.73 -4.29 8.24
C THR A 511 -9.52 -3.00 7.98
N ALA A 512 -10.84 -3.14 7.69
CA ALA A 512 -11.65 -1.97 7.40
C ALA A 512 -12.28 -1.39 8.66
N SER A 513 -13.17 -2.12 9.32
CA SER A 513 -13.99 -1.66 10.43
C SER A 513 -13.95 -2.64 11.60
N LEU A 514 -14.58 -2.28 12.73
CA LEU A 514 -14.78 -3.19 13.86
C LEU A 514 -15.72 -4.36 13.50
N MET A 515 -16.54 -4.22 12.46
CA MET A 515 -17.44 -5.27 11.99
C MET A 515 -16.73 -6.33 11.12
N THR A 516 -15.51 -6.07 10.65
CA THR A 516 -14.74 -7.02 9.82
C THR A 516 -14.48 -8.37 10.53
N GLY A 517 -14.22 -8.36 11.83
CA GLY A 517 -14.10 -9.59 12.63
C GLY A 517 -15.42 -10.35 12.77
N PRO A 518 -16.50 -9.70 13.25
CA PRO A 518 -17.84 -10.29 13.31
C PRO A 518 -18.36 -10.84 11.98
N GLU A 519 -18.16 -10.12 10.88
CA GLU A 519 -18.57 -10.55 9.53
C GLU A 519 -17.99 -11.93 9.15
N TYR A 520 -16.79 -12.25 9.61
CA TYR A 520 -16.16 -13.54 9.38
C TYR A 520 -16.97 -14.73 9.97
N PHE A 521 -17.78 -14.46 11.00
CA PHE A 521 -18.61 -15.45 11.70
C PHE A 521 -20.09 -15.39 11.30
N PHE A 522 -20.45 -14.65 10.24
CA PHE A 522 -21.80 -14.57 9.72
C PHE A 522 -22.33 -15.97 9.37
N ASP A 523 -23.50 -16.34 9.91
CA ASP A 523 -24.21 -17.58 9.56
C ASP A 523 -25.37 -17.26 8.60
N GLU A 524 -25.23 -17.67 7.35
CA GLU A 524 -26.24 -17.49 6.31
C GLU A 524 -27.59 -18.13 6.58
N ARG A 525 -27.68 -19.05 7.58
CA ARG A 525 -28.89 -19.74 7.97
C ARG A 525 -29.60 -19.10 9.15
N ASP A 526 -28.97 -18.16 9.86
CA ASP A 526 -29.58 -17.48 10.99
C ASP A 526 -30.24 -16.15 10.54
N PRO A 527 -31.59 -16.03 10.56
CA PRO A 527 -32.28 -14.78 10.24
C PRO A 527 -31.86 -13.58 11.11
N SER A 528 -31.32 -13.85 12.32
CA SER A 528 -30.81 -12.84 13.24
C SER A 528 -29.61 -12.09 12.63
N ASP A 529 -28.73 -12.82 11.94
CA ASP A 529 -27.55 -12.25 11.33
C ASP A 529 -27.90 -11.32 10.17
N TYR A 530 -28.93 -11.65 9.40
CA TYR A 530 -29.42 -10.75 8.35
C TYR A 530 -29.85 -9.39 8.90
N LYS A 531 -30.42 -9.38 10.12
CA LYS A 531 -30.76 -8.12 10.80
C LYS A 531 -29.52 -7.38 11.28
N LEU A 532 -28.59 -8.07 11.94
CA LEU A 532 -27.38 -7.45 12.46
C LEU A 532 -26.56 -6.81 11.36
N PHE A 533 -26.37 -7.54 10.25
CA PHE A 533 -25.58 -7.05 9.11
C PHE A 533 -26.38 -6.18 8.13
N GLY A 534 -27.68 -5.95 8.37
CA GLY A 534 -28.52 -5.12 7.52
C GLY A 534 -28.77 -5.68 6.12
N ILE A 535 -28.66 -7.01 5.96
CA ILE A 535 -28.82 -7.69 4.68
C ILE A 535 -30.29 -7.76 4.30
N ARG A 536 -30.63 -7.28 3.11
CA ARG A 536 -31.98 -7.28 2.57
C ARG A 536 -32.09 -8.06 1.27
N TYR A 537 -31.01 -8.15 0.52
CA TYR A 537 -30.97 -8.80 -0.77
C TYR A 537 -30.04 -9.99 -0.76
N LEU A 538 -30.53 -11.10 -1.36
CA LEU A 538 -29.71 -12.27 -1.63
C LEU A 538 -29.56 -12.44 -3.13
N ILE A 539 -28.35 -12.62 -3.59
CA ILE A 539 -28.04 -12.96 -4.97
C ILE A 539 -27.50 -14.39 -4.96
N LEU A 540 -28.25 -15.30 -5.54
CA LEU A 540 -27.98 -16.75 -5.50
C LEU A 540 -27.81 -17.32 -6.90
N PRO A 541 -27.12 -18.47 -7.06
CA PRO A 541 -27.24 -19.30 -8.25
C PRO A 541 -28.70 -19.60 -8.56
N GLY A 542 -29.10 -19.55 -9.82
CA GLY A 542 -30.50 -19.64 -10.23
C GLY A 542 -31.25 -20.89 -9.78
N ALA A 543 -30.54 -21.99 -9.51
CA ALA A 543 -31.12 -23.25 -9.01
C ALA A 543 -31.11 -23.36 -7.47
N GLN A 544 -30.46 -22.44 -6.75
CA GLN A 544 -30.32 -22.50 -5.31
C GLN A 544 -31.51 -21.84 -4.60
N GLU A 545 -32.06 -22.55 -3.62
CA GLU A 545 -33.04 -21.97 -2.71
C GLU A 545 -32.38 -21.12 -1.64
N PRO A 546 -33.02 -20.02 -1.20
CA PRO A 546 -32.48 -19.15 -0.15
C PRO A 546 -32.35 -19.88 1.18
N PRO A 547 -31.24 -19.65 1.91
CA PRO A 547 -31.02 -20.33 3.21
C PRO A 547 -31.94 -19.82 4.34
N VAL A 548 -32.58 -18.66 4.12
CA VAL A 548 -33.60 -18.08 5.02
C VAL A 548 -34.86 -17.77 4.22
N HIS A 549 -35.95 -17.48 4.93
CA HIS A 549 -37.21 -17.09 4.28
C HIS A 549 -37.01 -15.81 3.46
N ALA A 550 -37.24 -15.92 2.16
CA ALA A 550 -37.03 -14.81 1.20
C ALA A 550 -38.00 -14.92 0.01
N ARG A 551 -38.35 -13.80 -0.57
CA ARG A 551 -39.19 -13.72 -1.76
C ARG A 551 -38.38 -13.48 -3.00
N LEU A 552 -38.57 -14.29 -4.02
CA LEU A 552 -37.97 -14.08 -5.33
C LEU A 552 -38.44 -12.74 -5.94
N LEU A 553 -37.50 -11.92 -6.36
CA LEU A 553 -37.77 -10.66 -7.06
C LEU A 553 -37.57 -10.80 -8.56
N MET A 554 -36.43 -11.38 -8.98
CA MET A 554 -36.07 -11.46 -10.39
C MET A 554 -35.05 -12.58 -10.63
N ARG A 555 -35.04 -13.10 -11.86
CA ARG A 555 -33.99 -14.01 -12.38
C ARG A 555 -33.40 -13.40 -13.64
N SER A 556 -32.09 -13.53 -13.83
CA SER A 556 -31.40 -13.10 -15.04
C SER A 556 -30.21 -14.03 -15.28
N GLY A 557 -30.21 -14.75 -16.39
CA GLY A 557 -29.20 -15.77 -16.68
C GLY A 557 -29.07 -16.79 -15.56
N PRO A 558 -27.86 -17.08 -15.07
CA PRO A 558 -27.61 -18.02 -13.99
C PRO A 558 -27.87 -17.44 -12.57
N TYR A 559 -28.34 -16.22 -12.45
CA TYR A 559 -28.50 -15.48 -11.21
C TYR A 559 -29.97 -15.31 -10.80
N ALA A 560 -30.24 -15.33 -9.50
CA ALA A 560 -31.56 -15.05 -8.93
C ALA A 560 -31.41 -14.02 -7.78
N LEU A 561 -32.23 -12.97 -7.81
CA LEU A 561 -32.33 -11.95 -6.79
C LEU A 561 -33.53 -12.25 -5.88
N TRP A 562 -33.27 -12.33 -4.60
CA TRP A 562 -34.26 -12.56 -3.56
C TRP A 562 -34.27 -11.42 -2.55
N ARG A 563 -35.39 -11.18 -1.92
CA ARG A 563 -35.53 -10.25 -0.81
C ARG A 563 -35.79 -11.03 0.48
N ALA A 564 -34.86 -10.93 1.43
CA ALA A 564 -34.97 -11.52 2.74
C ALA A 564 -35.96 -10.75 3.63
N ASP A 565 -36.65 -11.47 4.52
CA ASP A 565 -37.57 -10.87 5.47
C ASP A 565 -36.83 -10.23 6.65
N GLY A 566 -37.19 -9.01 6.99
CA GLY A 566 -36.76 -8.32 8.21
C GLY A 566 -35.33 -7.72 8.19
N GLY A 567 -34.61 -7.82 7.07
CA GLY A 567 -33.31 -7.15 6.88
C GLY A 567 -33.47 -5.65 6.54
N GLY A 568 -32.42 -4.87 6.76
CA GLY A 568 -32.34 -3.45 6.42
C GLY A 568 -31.43 -2.67 7.35
N TYR A 569 -31.06 -1.45 6.91
CA TYR A 569 -30.09 -0.65 7.65
C TYR A 569 -30.57 -0.18 9.02
N VAL A 570 -31.87 0.12 9.19
CA VAL A 570 -32.38 0.69 10.42
C VAL A 570 -33.31 -0.31 11.12
N GLN A 571 -33.10 -0.47 12.41
CA GLN A 571 -33.84 -1.41 13.25
C GLN A 571 -34.23 -0.75 14.57
N VAL A 572 -35.27 -1.26 15.22
CA VAL A 572 -35.68 -0.87 16.56
C VAL A 572 -35.55 -2.05 17.50
N GLY A 573 -35.06 -1.78 18.71
CA GLY A 573 -34.83 -2.83 19.69
C GLY A 573 -34.63 -2.29 21.10
N ARG A 574 -34.21 -3.19 21.99
CA ARG A 574 -33.87 -2.88 23.39
C ARG A 574 -32.53 -3.49 23.77
N ILE A 575 -31.81 -2.84 24.63
CA ILE A 575 -30.60 -3.39 25.23
C ILE A 575 -31.05 -4.27 26.41
N VAL A 576 -30.60 -5.54 26.40
CA VAL A 576 -30.97 -6.56 27.41
C VAL A 576 -29.80 -6.99 28.28
N GLY A 577 -28.60 -6.48 28.07
CA GLY A 577 -27.38 -6.76 28.79
C GLY A 577 -26.19 -6.06 28.18
N GLU A 578 -25.00 -6.35 28.65
CA GLU A 578 -23.74 -5.82 28.13
C GLU A 578 -22.73 -6.94 27.87
N VAL A 579 -21.85 -6.75 26.91
CA VAL A 579 -20.73 -7.65 26.61
C VAL A 579 -19.43 -6.82 26.59
N PRO A 580 -18.36 -7.29 27.25
CA PRO A 580 -17.03 -6.67 27.08
C PRO A 580 -16.46 -7.04 25.72
N ALA A 581 -15.77 -6.09 25.08
CA ALA A 581 -15.00 -6.33 23.87
C ALA A 581 -13.93 -5.26 23.69
N ASP A 582 -12.88 -5.60 22.95
CA ASP A 582 -11.91 -4.63 22.43
C ASP A 582 -11.64 -4.87 20.93
N ARG A 583 -10.78 -4.08 20.34
CA ARG A 583 -10.45 -4.20 18.91
C ARG A 583 -9.76 -5.51 18.53
N ALA A 584 -9.23 -6.24 19.48
CA ALA A 584 -8.48 -7.47 19.24
C ALA A 584 -9.36 -8.72 19.27
N ASP A 585 -10.55 -8.64 19.90
CA ASP A 585 -11.40 -9.78 20.14
C ASP A 585 -12.91 -9.55 19.86
N VAL A 586 -13.26 -8.41 19.26
CA VAL A 586 -14.67 -8.06 18.97
C VAL A 586 -15.39 -9.07 18.10
N GLY A 587 -14.69 -9.71 17.15
CA GLY A 587 -15.25 -10.80 16.34
C GLY A 587 -15.48 -12.05 17.16
N GLU A 588 -14.47 -12.49 17.90
CA GLU A 588 -14.55 -13.68 18.77
C GLU A 588 -15.60 -13.51 19.88
N CYS A 589 -15.63 -12.33 20.52
CA CYS A 589 -16.65 -11.99 21.53
C CYS A 589 -18.08 -12.01 20.96
N SER A 590 -18.23 -11.84 19.66
CA SER A 590 -19.54 -11.79 18.99
C SER A 590 -20.09 -13.15 18.59
N ILE A 591 -19.28 -14.22 18.56
CA ILE A 591 -19.70 -15.55 18.09
C ILE A 591 -20.95 -16.04 18.84
N GLY A 592 -20.93 -15.98 20.17
CA GLY A 592 -22.07 -16.41 20.97
C GLY A 592 -23.32 -15.56 20.71
N LEU A 593 -23.15 -14.26 20.46
CA LEU A 593 -24.27 -13.36 20.13
C LEU A 593 -24.90 -13.70 18.78
N LEU A 594 -24.06 -13.93 17.74
CA LEU A 594 -24.55 -14.28 16.41
C LEU A 594 -25.42 -15.53 16.43
N HIS A 595 -25.03 -16.52 17.25
CA HIS A 595 -25.82 -17.77 17.39
C HIS A 595 -26.97 -17.70 18.43
N ALA A 596 -27.14 -16.59 19.16
CA ALA A 596 -28.17 -16.47 20.19
C ALA A 596 -29.55 -16.06 19.67
N GLY A 597 -29.67 -15.65 18.41
CA GLY A 597 -30.92 -15.22 17.80
C GLY A 597 -31.55 -13.96 18.42
N LEU A 598 -30.81 -13.19 19.21
CA LEU A 598 -31.33 -12.04 19.97
C LEU A 598 -31.89 -10.94 19.06
N ALA A 599 -31.16 -10.60 17.99
CA ALA A 599 -31.52 -9.52 17.08
C ALA A 599 -32.82 -9.83 16.31
N ALA A 600 -33.13 -11.12 16.04
CA ALA A 600 -34.41 -11.53 15.45
C ALA A 600 -35.60 -11.06 16.31
N HIS A 601 -35.42 -10.98 17.63
CA HIS A 601 -36.43 -10.54 18.60
C HIS A 601 -36.27 -9.07 19.03
N GLY A 602 -35.44 -8.27 18.30
CA GLY A 602 -35.17 -6.88 18.63
C GLY A 602 -34.45 -6.68 19.97
N ALA A 603 -33.65 -7.66 20.38
CA ALA A 603 -32.82 -7.60 21.57
C ALA A 603 -31.33 -7.40 21.17
N TYR A 604 -30.66 -6.51 21.85
CA TYR A 604 -29.26 -6.16 21.61
C TYR A 604 -28.47 -6.15 22.92
N LEU A 605 -27.17 -6.31 22.85
CA LEU A 605 -26.24 -6.12 23.97
C LEU A 605 -25.50 -4.81 23.80
N GLY A 606 -25.38 -4.00 24.85
CA GLY A 606 -24.43 -2.88 24.87
C GLY A 606 -23.01 -3.41 24.88
N VAL A 607 -22.06 -2.66 24.30
CA VAL A 607 -20.65 -3.04 24.32
C VAL A 607 -19.90 -2.20 25.36
N LYS A 608 -19.25 -2.88 26.32
CA LYS A 608 -18.29 -2.27 27.22
C LYS A 608 -16.91 -2.31 26.57
N TRP A 609 -16.58 -1.24 25.84
CA TRP A 609 -15.38 -1.17 25.02
C TRP A 609 -14.10 -1.07 25.84
N GLY A 610 -13.02 -1.72 25.39
CA GLY A 610 -11.69 -1.72 26.01
C GLY A 610 -11.51 -2.74 27.14
N ALA A 611 -12.42 -3.71 27.24
CA ALA A 611 -12.29 -4.85 28.13
C ALA A 611 -12.34 -6.12 27.31
N SER A 612 -11.36 -7.02 27.47
CA SER A 612 -11.34 -8.31 26.78
C SER A 612 -12.51 -9.18 27.15
N CYS A 613 -13.05 -9.97 26.22
CA CYS A 613 -14.07 -10.96 26.53
C CYS A 613 -13.46 -12.13 27.31
N GLY A 614 -13.54 -12.04 28.60
CA GLY A 614 -13.16 -13.14 29.50
C GLY A 614 -14.32 -14.09 29.74
N GLY A 615 -14.40 -15.20 29.01
CA GLY A 615 -15.11 -16.43 29.38
C GLY A 615 -16.61 -16.35 29.65
N ASP A 616 -17.28 -17.48 29.58
CA ASP A 616 -18.56 -18.01 30.16
C ASP A 616 -19.69 -17.07 30.61
N GLY A 617 -19.80 -15.85 30.11
CA GLY A 617 -20.96 -15.00 30.30
C GLY A 617 -22.21 -15.66 29.65
N SER A 618 -23.12 -16.23 30.41
CA SER A 618 -24.40 -16.70 29.89
C SER A 618 -25.14 -15.54 29.23
N LEU A 619 -25.35 -15.63 27.92
CA LEU A 619 -26.11 -14.63 27.19
C LEU A 619 -27.56 -14.56 27.72
N PRO A 620 -28.14 -13.37 27.84
CA PRO A 620 -29.54 -13.24 28.24
C PRO A 620 -30.43 -13.91 27.20
N ARG A 621 -31.53 -14.49 27.67
CA ARG A 621 -32.53 -15.06 26.77
C ARG A 621 -33.25 -13.95 26.01
N ALA A 622 -33.62 -14.25 24.77
CA ALA A 622 -34.44 -13.35 23.98
C ALA A 622 -35.75 -13.06 24.74
N PRO A 623 -36.10 -11.79 24.91
CA PRO A 623 -37.31 -11.45 25.68
C PRO A 623 -38.57 -11.85 24.92
N ALA A 624 -39.45 -12.50 25.59
CA ALA A 624 -40.80 -12.80 25.08
C ALA A 624 -41.64 -11.51 24.97
N GLY A 625 -42.49 -11.42 23.97
CA GLY A 625 -43.47 -10.35 23.82
C GLY A 625 -43.42 -9.66 22.44
N PRO A 626 -44.36 -8.75 22.20
CA PRO A 626 -44.44 -8.04 20.92
C PRO A 626 -43.25 -7.11 20.75
N PRO A 627 -42.87 -6.76 19.46
CA PRO A 627 -41.83 -5.80 19.15
C PRO A 627 -42.08 -4.45 19.87
N ILE A 628 -41.01 -3.85 20.39
CA ILE A 628 -41.10 -2.58 21.14
C ILE A 628 -41.37 -1.35 20.26
N GLY A 629 -41.26 -1.49 18.95
CA GLY A 629 -41.51 -0.45 17.99
C GLY A 629 -41.43 -0.97 16.55
N ALA A 630 -41.55 -0.04 15.62
CA ALA A 630 -41.42 -0.32 14.19
C ALA A 630 -40.78 0.85 13.49
N VAL A 631 -40.00 0.60 12.46
CA VAL A 631 -39.54 1.58 11.49
C VAL A 631 -40.68 1.88 10.53
N LEU A 632 -41.07 3.13 10.43
CA LEU A 632 -42.13 3.60 9.54
C LEU A 632 -41.60 4.05 8.18
N ALA A 633 -40.45 4.72 8.19
CA ALA A 633 -39.74 5.17 7.01
C ALA A 633 -38.26 5.29 7.32
N GLN A 634 -37.42 5.06 6.33
CA GLN A 634 -35.98 5.31 6.40
C GLN A 634 -35.47 5.90 5.10
N HIS A 635 -34.43 6.71 5.20
CA HIS A 635 -33.62 7.16 4.11
C HIS A 635 -32.15 7.05 4.56
N VAL A 636 -31.35 6.31 3.83
CA VAL A 636 -29.97 5.96 4.23
C VAL A 636 -29.03 6.25 3.07
N ASP A 637 -28.15 7.21 3.27
CA ASP A 637 -27.04 7.53 2.39
C ASP A 637 -25.73 7.43 3.19
N LEU A 638 -25.22 6.22 3.33
CA LEU A 638 -23.97 6.00 4.04
C LEU A 638 -22.78 6.59 3.29
N GLY A 639 -22.86 6.76 1.96
CA GLY A 639 -21.80 7.42 1.17
C GLY A 639 -21.59 8.87 1.57
N ASP A 640 -22.66 9.58 1.92
CA ASP A 640 -22.62 10.93 2.49
C ASP A 640 -22.54 10.93 4.02
N GLY A 641 -22.47 9.74 4.65
CA GLY A 641 -22.39 9.61 6.10
C GLY A 641 -23.68 9.99 6.82
N GLU A 642 -24.85 9.84 6.18
CA GLU A 642 -26.14 10.21 6.73
C GLU A 642 -27.14 9.06 6.71
N ALA A 643 -27.93 8.95 7.77
CA ALA A 643 -29.11 8.09 7.80
C ALA A 643 -30.22 8.77 8.60
N SER A 644 -31.43 8.74 8.08
CA SER A 644 -32.61 9.28 8.78
C SER A 644 -33.74 8.28 8.78
N THR A 645 -34.53 8.28 9.86
CA THR A 645 -35.63 7.33 10.02
C THR A 645 -36.76 7.92 10.85
N THR A 646 -37.99 7.55 10.53
CA THR A 646 -39.14 7.76 11.38
C THR A 646 -39.50 6.44 12.05
N VAL A 647 -39.50 6.41 13.37
CA VAL A 647 -39.80 5.22 14.15
C VAL A 647 -41.03 5.45 15.05
N LYS A 648 -41.80 4.38 15.27
CA LYS A 648 -42.90 4.37 16.26
C LYS A 648 -42.52 3.43 17.38
N MET A 649 -42.19 3.98 18.55
CA MET A 649 -41.81 3.24 19.75
C MET A 649 -42.99 3.03 20.65
N ARG A 650 -43.28 1.79 21.04
CA ARG A 650 -44.32 1.42 22.02
C ARG A 650 -43.81 1.59 23.46
N ARG A 651 -42.52 1.58 23.64
CA ARG A 651 -41.80 1.76 24.91
C ARG A 651 -40.41 2.34 24.58
N ARG A 652 -39.76 2.93 25.57
CA ARG A 652 -38.37 3.37 25.43
C ARG A 652 -37.50 2.19 24.99
N GLY A 653 -36.61 2.46 24.02
CA GLY A 653 -35.68 1.49 23.48
C GLY A 653 -34.58 2.15 22.69
N VAL A 654 -33.99 1.42 21.76
CA VAL A 654 -32.93 1.92 20.88
C VAL A 654 -33.34 1.83 19.42
N VAL A 655 -32.83 2.77 18.64
CA VAL A 655 -32.76 2.68 17.19
C VAL A 655 -31.33 2.32 16.84
N VAL A 656 -31.17 1.22 16.11
CA VAL A 656 -29.87 0.68 15.68
C VAL A 656 -29.72 0.96 14.19
N LEU A 657 -28.57 1.51 13.82
CA LEU A 657 -28.12 1.62 12.44
C LEU A 657 -27.09 0.50 12.19
N SER A 658 -27.39 -0.39 11.24
CA SER A 658 -26.49 -1.51 10.87
C SER A 658 -25.31 -0.97 10.07
N THR A 659 -24.45 -0.23 10.74
CA THR A 659 -23.16 0.27 10.25
C THR A 659 -22.15 0.17 11.38
N SER A 660 -20.88 0.00 11.05
CA SER A 660 -19.83 -0.14 12.05
C SER A 660 -19.75 1.10 12.95
N TYR A 661 -19.55 0.87 14.23
CA TYR A 661 -19.38 1.95 15.20
C TYR A 661 -18.03 2.68 14.99
N ASP A 662 -18.12 4.01 15.03
CA ASP A 662 -17.00 4.92 15.15
C ASP A 662 -17.42 6.11 16.01
N PRO A 663 -16.56 6.70 16.86
CA PRO A 663 -16.91 7.85 17.69
C PRO A 663 -17.25 9.11 16.88
N GLY A 664 -16.97 9.14 15.58
CA GLY A 664 -17.40 10.20 14.67
C GLY A 664 -18.90 10.21 14.39
N TRP A 665 -19.64 9.14 14.71
CA TRP A 665 -21.10 9.14 14.58
C TRP A 665 -21.77 10.02 15.64
N ALA A 666 -22.71 10.82 15.22
CA ALA A 666 -23.59 11.61 16.10
C ALA A 666 -25.05 11.33 15.74
N ALA A 667 -25.96 11.46 16.71
CA ALA A 667 -27.38 11.27 16.47
C ALA A 667 -28.23 12.40 17.06
N THR A 668 -29.38 12.67 16.41
CA THR A 668 -30.45 13.51 16.94
C THR A 668 -31.76 12.76 16.94
N VAL A 669 -32.57 13.01 17.97
CA VAL A 669 -33.96 12.55 18.08
C VAL A 669 -34.82 13.79 18.16
N ASP A 670 -35.70 14.00 17.19
CA ASP A 670 -36.55 15.21 17.04
C ASP A 670 -35.73 16.53 17.10
N GLY A 671 -34.57 16.52 16.43
CA GLY A 671 -33.64 17.65 16.38
C GLY A 671 -32.76 17.86 17.64
N ARG A 672 -32.96 17.07 18.70
CA ARG A 672 -32.15 17.15 19.93
C ARG A 672 -31.03 16.13 19.90
N ARG A 673 -29.79 16.55 20.15
CA ARG A 673 -28.63 15.66 20.22
C ARG A 673 -28.82 14.61 21.31
N ARG A 674 -28.48 13.35 20.99
CA ARG A 674 -28.47 12.22 21.89
C ARG A 674 -27.11 11.52 21.78
N PRO A 675 -26.58 10.97 22.90
CA PRO A 675 -25.36 10.19 22.84
C PRO A 675 -25.56 8.94 22.00
N VAL A 676 -24.63 8.67 21.13
CA VAL A 676 -24.52 7.42 20.38
C VAL A 676 -23.80 6.39 21.25
N GLN A 677 -24.23 5.15 21.19
CA GLN A 677 -23.64 4.04 21.90
C GLN A 677 -23.35 2.88 20.96
N MET A 678 -22.37 2.05 21.32
CA MET A 678 -22.08 0.83 20.60
C MET A 678 -22.96 -0.31 21.11
N VAL A 679 -23.59 -1.03 20.18
CA VAL A 679 -24.26 -2.32 20.47
C VAL A 679 -23.57 -3.43 19.72
N ALA A 680 -23.52 -4.60 20.33
CA ALA A 680 -22.84 -5.76 19.76
C ALA A 680 -23.49 -6.22 18.43
N PRO A 681 -22.68 -6.65 17.44
CA PRO A 681 -21.22 -6.85 17.53
C PRO A 681 -20.40 -5.54 17.66
N ALA A 682 -20.60 -4.56 16.80
CA ALA A 682 -20.03 -3.23 16.87
C ALA A 682 -20.86 -2.23 16.05
N LEU A 683 -22.17 -2.17 16.32
CA LEU A 683 -23.11 -1.33 15.56
C LEU A 683 -23.42 -0.02 16.28
N VAL A 684 -23.92 0.96 15.52
CA VAL A 684 -24.29 2.28 16.00
C VAL A 684 -25.73 2.25 16.56
N ALA A 685 -25.95 2.79 17.75
CA ALA A 685 -27.29 2.87 18.34
C ALA A 685 -27.52 4.19 19.07
N VAL A 686 -28.79 4.58 19.19
CA VAL A 686 -29.24 5.74 19.97
C VAL A 686 -30.51 5.43 20.75
N ASP A 687 -30.59 5.93 22.00
CA ASP A 687 -31.78 5.82 22.83
C ASP A 687 -32.93 6.67 22.31
N VAL A 688 -34.11 6.06 22.20
CA VAL A 688 -35.36 6.71 21.75
C VAL A 688 -36.49 6.45 22.77
N PRO A 689 -37.22 7.49 23.22
CA PRO A 689 -38.34 7.33 24.14
C PRO A 689 -39.56 6.68 23.47
N GLU A 690 -40.61 6.45 24.24
CA GLU A 690 -41.90 6.05 23.70
C GLU A 690 -42.51 7.17 22.85
N GLY A 691 -43.18 6.79 21.74
CA GLY A 691 -43.77 7.75 20.82
C GLY A 691 -43.34 7.56 19.35
N THR A 692 -43.74 8.50 18.52
CA THR A 692 -43.26 8.58 17.13
C THR A 692 -42.17 9.64 17.06
N HIS A 693 -41.03 9.24 16.58
CA HIS A 693 -39.81 10.07 16.58
C HIS A 693 -39.10 10.08 15.24
N TYR A 694 -38.51 11.21 14.90
CA TYR A 694 -37.60 11.35 13.78
C TYR A 694 -36.15 11.31 14.27
N VAL A 695 -35.41 10.32 13.81
CA VAL A 695 -34.01 10.06 14.22
C VAL A 695 -33.11 10.34 13.03
N VAL A 696 -32.02 11.07 13.25
CA VAL A 696 -30.99 11.33 12.23
C VAL A 696 -29.63 10.93 12.81
N PHE A 697 -28.90 10.10 12.08
CA PHE A 697 -27.50 9.79 12.30
C PHE A 697 -26.67 10.57 11.29
N ARG A 698 -25.53 11.11 11.75
CA ARG A 698 -24.58 11.80 10.88
C ARG A 698 -23.16 11.50 11.30
N PHE A 699 -22.33 11.11 10.34
CA PHE A 699 -20.90 10.90 10.55
C PHE A 699 -20.14 12.23 10.44
N HIS A 700 -19.26 12.49 11.39
CA HIS A 700 -18.34 13.61 11.40
C HIS A 700 -16.91 13.05 11.36
N GLY A 701 -16.23 13.25 10.24
CA GLY A 701 -14.86 12.82 10.07
C GLY A 701 -13.88 13.58 10.97
N TYR A 702 -12.62 13.20 10.88
CA TYR A 702 -11.54 13.81 11.66
C TYR A 702 -11.36 15.30 11.34
N GLY A 703 -11.50 16.16 12.36
CA GLY A 703 -11.50 17.63 12.19
C GLY A 703 -10.12 18.30 12.15
N GLY A 704 -9.04 17.59 12.56
CA GLY A 704 -7.70 18.19 12.72
C GLY A 704 -6.83 18.26 11.45
N TYR A 705 -7.41 17.99 10.26
CA TYR A 705 -6.65 18.02 9.01
C TYR A 705 -6.08 19.39 8.62
N PRO A 706 -6.78 20.53 8.82
CA PRO A 706 -6.23 21.85 8.45
C PRO A 706 -4.91 22.16 9.14
N GLU A 707 -4.81 21.88 10.45
CA GLU A 707 -3.61 22.11 11.27
C GLU A 707 -2.47 21.18 10.83
N LEU A 708 -2.80 19.92 10.52
CA LEU A 708 -1.83 18.92 10.08
C LEU A 708 -1.31 19.21 8.67
N PHE A 709 -2.15 19.71 7.77
CA PHE A 709 -1.70 20.18 6.45
C PHE A 709 -0.84 21.44 6.56
N ALA A 710 -1.19 22.36 7.46
CA ALA A 710 -0.35 23.53 7.74
C ALA A 710 1.03 23.09 8.28
N LEU A 711 1.08 22.13 9.20
CA LEU A 711 2.33 21.55 9.71
C LEU A 711 3.15 20.90 8.60
N CYS A 712 2.51 20.16 7.69
CA CYS A 712 3.16 19.58 6.51
C CYS A 712 3.80 20.68 5.63
N GLY A 713 3.04 21.70 5.28
CA GLY A 713 3.51 22.83 4.47
C GLY A 713 4.67 23.57 5.10
N LEU A 714 4.56 23.88 6.41
CA LEU A 714 5.63 24.54 7.19
C LEU A 714 6.91 23.68 7.26
N SER A 715 6.76 22.38 7.50
CA SER A 715 7.91 21.44 7.52
C SER A 715 8.64 21.42 6.18
N LEU A 716 7.92 21.28 5.09
CA LEU A 716 8.50 21.28 3.74
C LEU A 716 9.16 22.63 3.41
N ALA A 717 8.52 23.74 3.77
CA ALA A 717 9.06 25.08 3.56
C ALA A 717 10.35 25.30 4.37
N MET A 718 10.40 24.89 5.63
CA MET A 718 11.60 24.99 6.49
C MET A 718 12.76 24.18 5.89
N VAL A 719 12.52 22.96 5.42
CA VAL A 719 13.57 22.12 4.85
C VAL A 719 14.05 22.65 3.49
N ALA A 720 13.15 23.29 2.71
CA ALA A 720 13.51 23.90 1.43
C ALA A 720 14.37 25.17 1.61
N THR A 721 14.04 26.03 2.58
CA THR A 721 14.66 27.36 2.77
C THR A 721 15.84 27.34 3.72
N GLY A 722 15.86 26.46 4.72
CA GLY A 722 16.88 26.40 5.79
C GLY A 722 18.34 26.40 5.27
N PRO A 723 18.70 25.60 4.26
CA PRO A 723 20.06 25.60 3.69
C PRO A 723 20.45 26.91 3.02
N VAL A 724 19.47 27.67 2.51
CA VAL A 724 19.71 28.97 1.86
C VAL A 724 19.98 30.04 2.90
N LEU A 725 19.18 30.04 3.97
CA LEU A 725 19.30 31.01 5.07
C LEU A 725 20.62 30.82 5.82
N LEU A 726 21.01 29.57 6.13
CA LEU A 726 22.29 29.27 6.78
C LEU A 726 23.51 29.68 5.94
N ARG A 727 23.42 29.62 4.61
CA ARG A 727 24.49 30.09 3.72
C ARG A 727 24.57 31.61 3.68
N ARG A 728 23.44 32.34 3.74
CA ARG A 728 23.41 33.80 3.79
C ARG A 728 23.96 34.31 5.12
N GLY A 729 23.58 33.73 6.27
CA GLY A 729 24.07 34.09 7.58
C GLY A 729 25.60 33.93 7.73
N ARG A 730 26.17 32.85 7.15
CA ARG A 730 27.63 32.64 7.13
C ARG A 730 28.38 33.64 6.23
N ARG A 731 27.76 34.16 5.16
CA ARG A 731 28.35 35.20 4.30
C ARG A 731 28.31 36.57 4.97
N SER A 732 27.24 36.91 5.71
CA SER A 732 27.16 38.17 6.45
C SER A 732 28.19 38.23 7.60
N SER A 733 28.37 37.14 8.34
CA SER A 733 29.36 37.08 9.46
C SER A 733 30.85 37.13 8.96
N SER A 734 31.10 36.77 7.71
CA SER A 734 32.44 36.89 7.14
C SER A 734 32.80 38.32 6.64
N TRP A 735 31.82 39.23 6.53
CA TRP A 735 32.02 40.62 6.22
C TRP A 735 32.30 41.50 7.45
N GLU A 736 31.93 41.04 8.63
CA GLU A 736 32.22 41.77 9.92
C GLU A 736 33.64 41.51 10.46
N GLN A 737 34.35 40.50 9.92
CA GLN A 737 35.80 40.32 10.19
C GLN A 737 36.61 40.96 9.07
N GLY A 738 36.65 42.30 9.05
CA GLY A 738 37.52 43.07 8.18
C GLY A 738 39.01 42.73 8.40
N PRO A 739 39.86 42.84 7.40
CA PRO A 739 41.27 42.48 7.55
C PRO A 739 41.94 43.40 8.57
N ASN A 740 42.46 42.81 9.67
CA ASN A 740 43.36 43.47 10.60
C ASN A 740 44.54 44.04 9.78
N ARG A 741 44.63 45.37 9.67
CA ARG A 741 45.81 46.05 9.17
C ARG A 741 47.01 45.69 10.06
N PRO A 742 48.13 45.28 9.51
CA PRO A 742 49.35 45.18 10.28
C PRO A 742 49.79 46.58 10.66
N SER A 743 49.94 46.81 11.96
CA SER A 743 50.55 48.03 12.55
C SER A 743 52.02 48.08 12.09
N ALA A 744 52.37 49.06 11.29
CA ALA A 744 53.72 49.48 11.10
C ALA A 744 54.23 50.06 12.44
N GLY A 745 55.32 49.49 12.95
CA GLY A 745 56.03 49.96 14.14
C GLY A 745 57.48 49.56 14.05
N ARG A 746 58.30 50.53 13.67
CA ARG A 746 59.74 50.81 13.87
C ARG A 746 60.69 49.63 14.13
#